data_90277c387b15088abf583f6557233653
#
_entry.id   90277c387b15088abf583f6557233653
#
_cell.length_a   1.000
_cell.length_b   1.000
_cell.length_c   1.000
_cell.angle_alpha   90.00
_cell.angle_beta   90.00
_cell.angle_gamma   90.00
#
_symmetry.space_group_name_H-M   'P 1'
#
loop_
_entity.id
_entity.type
_entity.pdbx_description
1 polymer ?
#
loop_
_entity_poly.entity_id
_entity_poly.type
_entity_poly.pdbx_seq_one_letter_code
_entity_poly.pdbx_strand_id
1 'polypeptide(L)'
;MRPINNNHEILSLKLSAIATALMLCSPFCIAESQVADDEFNIDALRFDSPIDSAEAIRTFLDDNALAPGVYLSSVYFNNHFVEKKNVTYVLNEAHTALIPVLKKSELAAYGVNVSKMPLMKTMSDDATVDDIGRYIEEASWTFSTQQQRLDIRVPQVAVNQEVQGYIDPDNWDDGIPAALLGYYYSGSKTHYSSQGSSTQNYLSLNSGLNVGPWRIRNNGNYQSGDGWENISTYIQRDIKRLRSQLTLGDSSTAGDIFDSLPIRGIRLQTDTAMLPYSQQGFAPVIRGIAKSDAKVTIKQNGYTLYQTYVSAGAFEITDVPQVSSGSDFDITITEADGSERSFVQTSSSLPIMQRQGALQYSVAAGHYQNNDTSEDPNLVEAQLIYGLPYGFTVYSGVLGSDFYRSAALGFGIDLHDFGAFSFDATTARSEVADNVWQGMSYRAQYAKNIDTTNTNLTLASYRYSTRNFYTFTETLNNRTNDIDDDSFYAYRNTNNRRSRFQVNISQSLNELGSFYISGYQQDYWGLAGYERTVSVGYNQNWERIRFMLNYSLTQTPTSHRDEQVSFTVSIPLDKWLPSAWANYTYTDNRHRSQQHLIGISGTALQDDNLNYNLQQSWGNNGMGENGSMNATWQGSFGSVSGGYNYDNNSRQVNYKLQGGIIGHAGGFTLAQSLPETVTLVDADDGPDIKVENSTGVYTDSYGYAVIPYASPYRTNNIILNTASNPQVDIEEPVKQVIPSRGAVTLATFSARTGIRVLLTLQHNGNNVPFGALAALAGENEKNYASIVGDNGQVYLTGVSAGDRVMVKWGEKATQQCTAQIAIPADELTNKAVAILAAECK
;
A
#
# COMPACT_ATOMS: atom_id res chain seq x y z
N MET A 1 44.59 -42.03 -9.36
CA MET A 1 45.85 -42.12 -8.60
C MET A 1 46.37 -40.72 -8.37
N ARG A 2 46.45 -40.38 -7.07
CA ARG A 2 47.13 -39.22 -6.42
C ARG A 2 46.52 -37.82 -6.53
N PRO A 3 46.77 -36.96 -5.48
CA PRO A 3 45.76 -36.68 -4.47
C PRO A 3 45.44 -35.20 -4.34
N ILE A 4 44.32 -34.97 -3.72
CA ILE A 4 43.78 -33.72 -3.20
C ILE A 4 44.73 -33.09 -2.16
N ASN A 5 45.00 -31.83 -2.23
CA ASN A 5 45.71 -31.07 -1.22
C ASN A 5 44.75 -30.10 -0.50
N ASN A 6 44.57 -30.37 0.79
CA ASN A 6 43.84 -29.56 1.75
C ASN A 6 44.52 -28.19 1.96
N ASN A 7 43.82 -27.11 1.71
CA ASN A 7 44.26 -25.77 2.07
C ASN A 7 43.18 -24.96 2.85
N HIS A 8 42.20 -25.64 3.47
CA HIS A 8 41.14 -24.91 4.20
C HIS A 8 41.36 -24.83 5.73
N GLU A 9 42.30 -25.49 6.32
CA GLU A 9 42.53 -25.46 7.78
C GLU A 9 43.46 -24.38 8.30
N ILE A 10 44.21 -23.69 7.43
CA ILE A 10 45.20 -22.66 7.88
C ILE A 10 44.57 -21.27 8.04
N LEU A 11 43.38 -21.02 7.45
CA LEU A 11 42.75 -19.72 7.58
C LEU A 11 41.90 -19.57 8.85
N SER A 12 41.35 -20.65 9.38
CA SER A 12 40.51 -20.62 10.59
C SER A 12 41.31 -20.41 11.89
N LEU A 13 42.55 -20.86 11.91
CA LEU A 13 43.44 -20.72 13.07
C LEU A 13 44.04 -19.30 13.22
N LYS A 14 44.13 -18.54 12.15
CA LYS A 14 44.66 -17.16 12.21
C LYS A 14 43.62 -16.12 12.61
N LEU A 15 42.36 -16.35 12.34
CA LEU A 15 41.27 -15.49 12.83
C LEU A 15 40.95 -15.67 14.31
N SER A 16 41.11 -16.90 14.83
CA SER A 16 40.92 -17.17 16.25
C SER A 16 42.02 -16.56 17.14
N ALA A 17 43.26 -16.52 16.66
CA ALA A 17 44.37 -15.91 17.38
C ALA A 17 44.29 -14.38 17.48
N ILE A 18 43.70 -13.71 16.49
CA ILE A 18 43.50 -12.25 16.49
C ILE A 18 42.33 -11.84 17.40
N ALA A 19 41.29 -12.63 17.49
CA ALA A 19 40.17 -12.40 18.39
C ALA A 19 40.58 -12.57 19.86
N THR A 20 41.47 -13.52 20.16
CA THR A 20 41.97 -13.79 21.51
C THR A 20 43.01 -12.73 21.96
N ALA A 21 43.78 -12.16 21.01
CA ALA A 21 44.75 -11.12 21.31
C ALA A 21 44.05 -9.74 21.55
N LEU A 22 42.90 -9.48 20.96
CA LEU A 22 42.12 -8.27 21.18
C LEU A 22 41.34 -8.26 22.50
N MET A 23 41.11 -9.42 23.11
CA MET A 23 40.47 -9.51 24.43
C MET A 23 41.46 -9.41 25.61
N LEU A 24 42.77 -9.51 25.38
CA LEU A 24 43.78 -9.43 26.44
C LEU A 24 44.44 -8.05 26.61
N CYS A 25 44.05 -7.03 25.82
CA CYS A 25 44.56 -5.66 25.92
C CYS A 25 43.53 -4.62 26.37
N SER A 26 42.51 -5.02 27.09
CA SER A 26 41.69 -4.07 27.84
C SER A 26 42.26 -3.88 29.24
N PRO A 27 42.90 -2.75 29.61
CA PRO A 27 43.15 -2.45 30.97
C PRO A 27 41.80 -2.23 31.66
N PHE A 28 41.52 -3.05 32.69
CA PHE A 28 40.50 -2.75 33.66
C PHE A 28 40.91 -1.45 34.38
N CYS A 29 40.46 -0.31 33.87
CA CYS A 29 40.30 0.88 34.70
C CYS A 29 39.01 0.70 35.48
N ILE A 30 39.11 0.16 36.68
CA ILE A 30 38.13 0.40 37.75
C ILE A 30 38.35 1.87 38.12
N ALA A 31 37.62 2.76 37.47
CA ALA A 31 37.39 4.09 37.97
C ALA A 31 36.34 3.88 39.09
N GLU A 32 36.80 3.85 40.34
CA GLU A 32 36.00 4.20 41.48
C GLU A 32 35.45 5.61 41.19
N SER A 33 34.20 5.72 40.73
CA SER A 33 33.51 7.00 40.69
C SER A 33 33.32 7.41 42.17
N GLN A 34 34.19 8.23 42.65
CA GLN A 34 33.80 9.16 43.70
C GLN A 34 32.69 9.99 43.08
N VAL A 35 31.45 9.70 43.47
CA VAL A 35 30.33 10.62 43.35
C VAL A 35 30.78 11.87 44.08
N ALA A 36 31.26 12.88 43.36
CA ALA A 36 31.31 14.23 43.88
C ALA A 36 29.83 14.55 44.12
N ASP A 37 29.48 14.71 45.38
CA ASP A 37 28.31 15.48 45.80
C ASP A 37 28.52 16.90 45.24
N ASP A 38 28.13 17.11 43.97
CA ASP A 38 27.87 18.45 43.46
C ASP A 38 26.61 18.92 44.22
N GLU A 39 26.83 19.53 45.40
CA GLU A 39 25.79 20.29 46.07
C GLU A 39 25.30 21.37 45.13
N PHE A 40 24.18 21.08 44.45
CA PHE A 40 23.49 22.04 43.62
C PHE A 40 23.12 23.25 44.44
N ASN A 41 23.75 24.40 44.20
CA ASN A 41 23.52 25.61 44.95
C ASN A 41 22.12 26.17 44.64
N ILE A 42 21.15 25.82 45.49
CA ILE A 42 19.73 26.21 45.39
C ILE A 42 19.57 27.73 45.37
N ASP A 43 20.49 28.49 46.00
CA ASP A 43 20.46 29.95 46.01
C ASP A 43 20.81 30.61 44.67
N ALA A 44 21.32 29.83 43.70
CA ALA A 44 21.58 30.29 42.36
C ALA A 44 20.31 30.32 41.48
N LEU A 45 19.26 29.61 41.88
CA LEU A 45 17.95 29.62 41.18
C LEU A 45 17.11 30.76 41.77
N ARG A 46 17.23 31.98 41.21
CA ARG A 46 16.33 33.09 41.51
C ARG A 46 15.02 32.91 40.73
N PHE A 47 14.01 32.36 41.39
CA PHE A 47 12.63 32.40 40.91
C PHE A 47 11.97 33.68 41.41
N ASP A 48 11.35 34.48 40.56
CA ASP A 48 10.61 35.71 40.90
C ASP A 48 9.24 35.43 41.59
N SER A 49 8.97 34.18 41.96
CA SER A 49 7.81 33.79 42.75
C SER A 49 8.27 33.05 44.00
N PRO A 50 7.71 33.32 45.20
CA PRO A 50 8.04 32.56 46.38
C PRO A 50 7.60 31.12 46.23
N ILE A 51 8.54 30.22 45.91
CA ILE A 51 8.32 28.80 46.06
C ILE A 51 8.41 28.53 47.57
N ASP A 52 7.26 28.35 48.19
CA ASP A 52 7.10 27.99 49.58
C ASP A 52 7.61 26.56 49.81
N SER A 53 8.86 26.34 49.74
CA SER A 53 9.64 25.40 50.54
C SER A 53 10.86 24.84 49.79
N ALA A 54 12.00 24.86 50.44
CA ALA A 54 13.18 24.07 50.13
C ALA A 54 12.86 22.56 49.92
N GLU A 55 11.73 22.11 50.40
CA GLU A 55 11.17 20.76 50.26
C GLU A 55 10.68 20.46 48.88
N ALA A 56 10.08 21.43 48.17
CA ALA A 56 9.64 21.26 46.75
C ALA A 56 10.83 21.16 45.79
N ILE A 57 11.94 21.84 46.08
CA ILE A 57 13.16 21.77 45.25
C ILE A 57 13.93 20.48 45.54
N ARG A 58 13.99 20.02 46.80
CA ARG A 58 14.56 18.70 47.11
C ARG A 58 13.80 17.56 46.44
N THR A 59 12.49 17.69 46.34
CA THR A 59 11.64 16.73 45.60
C THR A 59 12.00 16.67 44.10
N PHE A 60 12.50 17.76 43.52
CA PHE A 60 12.92 17.80 42.10
C PHE A 60 14.34 17.24 41.87
N LEU A 61 15.17 17.22 42.92
CA LEU A 61 16.56 16.74 42.86
C LEU A 61 16.69 15.25 43.21
N ASP A 62 15.63 14.65 43.77
CA ASP A 62 15.61 13.24 44.09
C ASP A 62 15.09 12.47 42.85
N ASP A 63 15.89 11.57 42.30
CA ASP A 63 15.54 10.74 41.12
C ASP A 63 14.23 9.93 41.30
N ASN A 64 13.71 9.85 42.51
CA ASN A 64 12.45 9.22 42.91
C ASN A 64 11.35 10.22 43.33
N ALA A 65 11.49 11.49 43.05
CA ALA A 65 10.51 12.50 43.47
C ALA A 65 9.21 12.40 42.65
N LEU A 66 8.14 12.02 43.32
CA LEU A 66 6.80 11.83 42.78
C LEU A 66 5.95 13.09 43.07
N ALA A 67 6.01 14.09 42.19
CA ALA A 67 5.15 15.27 42.28
C ALA A 67 3.82 15.05 41.56
N PRO A 68 2.66 15.04 42.27
CA PRO A 68 1.38 15.00 41.57
C PRO A 68 1.17 16.27 40.73
N GLY A 69 0.55 16.13 39.58
CA GLY A 69 0.37 17.25 38.67
C GLY A 69 -0.10 16.81 37.26
N VAL A 70 -0.06 17.75 36.31
CA VAL A 70 -0.40 17.49 34.90
C VAL A 70 0.89 17.38 34.11
N TYR A 71 1.10 16.23 33.46
CA TYR A 71 2.26 15.97 32.64
C TYR A 71 1.86 15.68 31.20
N LEU A 72 2.59 16.25 30.24
CA LEU A 72 2.44 15.90 28.83
C LEU A 72 3.03 14.50 28.63
N SER A 73 2.15 13.51 28.49
CA SER A 73 2.55 12.10 28.49
C SER A 73 2.32 11.45 27.14
N SER A 74 3.32 10.70 26.69
CA SER A 74 3.17 9.75 25.59
C SER A 74 2.51 8.48 26.12
N VAL A 75 1.26 8.23 25.72
CA VAL A 75 0.46 7.09 26.20
C VAL A 75 0.72 5.87 25.32
N TYR A 76 1.09 4.76 25.97
CA TYR A 76 1.27 3.47 25.34
C TYR A 76 0.28 2.46 25.92
N PHE A 77 -0.42 1.74 25.07
CA PHE A 77 -1.32 0.65 25.45
C PHE A 77 -0.76 -0.67 24.93
N ASN A 78 -0.45 -1.61 25.81
CA ASN A 78 0.22 -2.87 25.47
C ASN A 78 1.44 -2.68 24.54
N ASN A 79 2.32 -1.72 24.88
CA ASN A 79 3.50 -1.31 24.10
C ASN A 79 3.24 -0.63 22.75
N HIS A 80 1.99 -0.36 22.36
CA HIS A 80 1.66 0.43 21.17
C HIS A 80 1.41 1.89 21.56
N PHE A 81 2.05 2.81 20.87
CA PHE A 81 1.79 4.25 21.03
C PHE A 81 0.35 4.56 20.61
N VAL A 82 -0.39 5.27 21.47
CA VAL A 82 -1.78 5.66 21.24
C VAL A 82 -1.87 7.14 20.94
N GLU A 83 -1.44 7.98 21.87
CA GLU A 83 -1.50 9.43 21.74
C GLU A 83 -0.50 10.15 22.65
N LYS A 84 -0.30 11.44 22.42
CA LYS A 84 0.44 12.31 23.31
C LYS A 84 -0.50 13.40 23.82
N LYS A 85 -0.74 13.41 25.15
CA LYS A 85 -1.67 14.35 25.76
C LYS A 85 -1.27 14.73 27.19
N ASN A 86 -1.89 15.79 27.71
CA ASN A 86 -1.79 16.15 29.11
C ASN A 86 -2.61 15.18 29.97
N VAL A 87 -1.94 14.43 30.86
CA VAL A 87 -2.53 13.49 31.80
C VAL A 87 -2.33 14.02 33.22
N THR A 88 -3.40 14.00 34.00
CA THR A 88 -3.32 14.33 35.42
C THR A 88 -2.86 13.10 36.20
N TYR A 89 -1.89 13.26 37.08
CA TYR A 89 -1.38 12.20 37.95
C TYR A 89 -1.59 12.59 39.43
N VAL A 90 -1.98 11.61 40.22
CA VAL A 90 -2.13 11.71 41.66
C VAL A 90 -1.31 10.62 42.32
N LEU A 91 -0.96 10.82 43.61
CA LEU A 91 -0.28 9.77 44.37
C LEU A 91 -1.26 8.63 44.71
N ASN A 92 -0.77 7.40 44.66
CA ASN A 92 -1.52 6.25 45.17
C ASN A 92 -1.70 6.35 46.69
N GLU A 93 -2.60 5.54 47.27
CA GLU A 93 -2.88 5.53 48.72
C GLU A 93 -1.64 5.33 49.60
N ALA A 94 -0.63 4.63 49.04
CA ALA A 94 0.64 4.38 49.76
C ALA A 94 1.68 5.48 49.56
N HIS A 95 1.41 6.52 48.76
CA HIS A 95 2.35 7.59 48.38
C HIS A 95 3.66 7.09 47.74
N THR A 96 3.62 5.94 47.07
CA THR A 96 4.80 5.29 46.46
C THR A 96 4.86 5.36 44.93
N ALA A 97 3.77 5.75 44.26
CA ALA A 97 3.71 5.85 42.81
C ALA A 97 2.71 6.92 42.36
N LEU A 98 2.97 7.50 41.18
CA LEU A 98 2.02 8.35 40.47
C LEU A 98 1.07 7.49 39.68
N ILE A 99 -0.23 7.67 39.87
CA ILE A 99 -1.29 7.00 39.10
C ILE A 99 -2.00 7.99 38.19
N PRO A 100 -2.28 7.62 36.93
CA PRO A 100 -2.98 8.48 36.03
C PRO A 100 -4.47 8.55 36.37
N VAL A 101 -5.07 9.71 36.20
CA VAL A 101 -6.51 9.90 36.28
C VAL A 101 -7.09 9.80 34.85
N LEU A 102 -7.57 8.61 34.49
CA LEU A 102 -8.15 8.35 33.16
C LEU A 102 -9.66 8.05 33.30
N LYS A 103 -10.43 8.48 32.33
CA LYS A 103 -11.86 8.16 32.22
C LYS A 103 -12.08 6.76 31.65
N LYS A 104 -13.21 6.13 31.99
CA LYS A 104 -13.64 4.87 31.36
C LYS A 104 -13.71 4.99 29.85
N SER A 105 -14.23 6.11 29.31
CA SER A 105 -14.31 6.37 27.86
C SER A 105 -12.93 6.41 27.20
N GLU A 106 -11.91 6.94 27.88
CA GLU A 106 -10.53 6.97 27.35
C GLU A 106 -9.93 5.57 27.32
N LEU A 107 -10.12 4.76 28.37
CA LEU A 107 -9.68 3.36 28.36
C LEU A 107 -10.40 2.54 27.27
N ALA A 108 -11.69 2.79 27.04
CA ALA A 108 -12.42 2.18 25.94
C ALA A 108 -11.85 2.58 24.57
N ALA A 109 -11.49 3.87 24.40
CA ALA A 109 -10.85 4.38 23.17
C ALA A 109 -9.46 3.79 22.96
N TYR A 110 -8.74 3.44 24.03
CA TYR A 110 -7.43 2.75 23.94
C TYR A 110 -7.54 1.26 23.66
N GLY A 111 -8.75 0.71 23.64
CA GLY A 111 -8.99 -0.68 23.28
C GLY A 111 -9.40 -1.61 24.44
N VAL A 112 -9.69 -1.08 25.61
CA VAL A 112 -10.22 -1.89 26.73
C VAL A 112 -11.66 -2.28 26.46
N ASN A 113 -11.98 -3.57 26.56
CA ASN A 113 -13.34 -4.07 26.43
C ASN A 113 -14.17 -3.81 27.70
N VAL A 114 -14.49 -2.55 27.94
CA VAL A 114 -15.25 -2.12 29.11
C VAL A 114 -16.63 -2.79 29.25
N SER A 115 -17.21 -3.26 28.16
CA SER A 115 -18.51 -3.94 28.14
C SER A 115 -18.44 -5.36 28.68
N LYS A 116 -17.31 -6.03 28.58
CA LYS A 116 -17.06 -7.37 29.12
C LYS A 116 -16.59 -7.35 30.57
N MET A 117 -16.12 -6.20 31.08
CA MET A 117 -15.63 -6.07 32.46
C MET A 117 -16.79 -5.80 33.41
N PRO A 118 -17.11 -6.70 34.36
CA PRO A 118 -18.32 -6.60 35.19
C PRO A 118 -18.41 -5.29 35.97
N LEU A 119 -17.29 -4.84 36.54
CA LEU A 119 -17.21 -3.61 37.34
C LEU A 119 -17.28 -2.34 36.48
N MET A 120 -16.64 -2.33 35.29
CA MET A 120 -16.65 -1.18 34.37
C MET A 120 -17.98 -1.04 33.61
N LYS A 121 -18.69 -2.14 33.35
CA LYS A 121 -19.93 -2.12 32.62
C LYS A 121 -21.00 -1.21 33.25
N THR A 122 -21.03 -1.10 34.57
CA THR A 122 -22.02 -0.31 35.32
C THR A 122 -21.59 1.14 35.58
N MET A 123 -20.35 1.49 35.26
CA MET A 123 -19.82 2.85 35.42
C MET A 123 -20.31 3.76 34.28
N SER A 124 -20.47 5.06 34.58
CA SER A 124 -20.68 6.07 33.54
C SER A 124 -19.41 6.24 32.69
N ASP A 125 -19.55 6.68 31.44
CA ASP A 125 -18.42 6.85 30.51
C ASP A 125 -17.44 7.94 30.99
N ASP A 126 -17.90 8.92 31.76
CA ASP A 126 -17.08 9.97 32.38
C ASP A 126 -16.49 9.60 33.75
N ALA A 127 -16.78 8.41 34.26
CA ALA A 127 -16.23 7.97 35.52
C ALA A 127 -14.73 7.73 35.41
N THR A 128 -13.99 8.22 36.41
CA THR A 128 -12.53 8.04 36.50
C THR A 128 -12.17 6.68 37.07
N VAL A 129 -11.13 6.09 36.50
CA VAL A 129 -10.52 4.85 36.95
C VAL A 129 -9.26 5.22 37.73
N ASP A 130 -9.21 4.87 38.98
CA ASP A 130 -8.15 5.18 39.93
C ASP A 130 -7.07 4.08 40.03
N ASP A 131 -7.47 2.83 39.83
CA ASP A 131 -6.60 1.67 39.80
C ASP A 131 -7.16 0.67 38.79
N ILE A 132 -6.48 0.52 37.64
CA ILE A 132 -6.92 -0.37 36.57
C ILE A 132 -6.95 -1.84 37.01
N GLY A 133 -6.03 -2.26 37.89
CA GLY A 133 -5.96 -3.61 38.44
C GLY A 133 -7.17 -4.02 39.29
N ARG A 134 -7.87 -3.03 39.88
CA ARG A 134 -9.12 -3.25 40.63
C ARG A 134 -10.29 -3.66 39.70
N TYR A 135 -10.30 -3.20 38.47
CA TYR A 135 -11.36 -3.42 37.48
C TYR A 135 -11.05 -4.54 36.50
N ILE A 136 -9.77 -4.78 36.27
CA ILE A 136 -9.27 -5.79 35.31
C ILE A 136 -8.14 -6.53 36.01
N GLU A 137 -8.32 -7.81 36.28
CA GLU A 137 -7.31 -8.68 36.89
C GLU A 137 -6.04 -8.68 36.04
N GLU A 138 -4.86 -8.56 36.66
CA GLU A 138 -3.54 -8.47 36.04
C GLU A 138 -3.29 -7.21 35.17
N ALA A 139 -4.20 -6.26 35.08
CA ALA A 139 -3.93 -5.00 34.42
C ALA A 139 -3.08 -4.09 35.33
N SER A 140 -2.19 -3.32 34.70
CA SER A 140 -1.32 -2.37 35.41
C SER A 140 -1.02 -1.17 34.51
N TRP A 141 -0.60 -0.09 35.18
CA TRP A 141 -0.01 1.05 34.49
C TRP A 141 1.26 1.52 35.20
N THR A 142 2.19 2.07 34.45
CA THR A 142 3.40 2.65 34.96
C THR A 142 3.69 3.97 34.27
N PHE A 143 4.07 4.99 35.02
CA PHE A 143 4.47 6.28 34.48
C PHE A 143 5.95 6.55 34.73
N SER A 144 6.70 6.82 33.68
CA SER A 144 8.08 7.27 33.73
C SER A 144 8.10 8.79 33.58
N THR A 145 8.49 9.49 34.66
CA THR A 145 8.63 10.95 34.65
C THR A 145 9.77 11.43 33.76
N GLN A 146 10.88 10.66 33.69
CA GLN A 146 12.04 10.97 32.86
C GLN A 146 11.71 10.87 31.35
N GLN A 147 10.93 9.88 30.96
CA GLN A 147 10.54 9.68 29.58
C GLN A 147 9.20 10.33 29.22
N GLN A 148 8.49 10.87 30.19
CA GLN A 148 7.11 11.35 30.05
C GLN A 148 6.23 10.30 29.35
N ARG A 149 6.37 9.05 29.78
CA ARG A 149 5.74 7.90 29.15
C ARG A 149 4.82 7.17 30.14
N LEU A 150 3.57 7.00 29.74
CA LEU A 150 2.56 6.21 30.43
C LEU A 150 2.39 4.88 29.67
N ASP A 151 2.77 3.78 30.32
CA ASP A 151 2.52 2.42 29.82
C ASP A 151 1.30 1.84 30.54
N ILE A 152 0.28 1.48 29.77
CA ILE A 152 -0.93 0.80 30.23
C ILE A 152 -0.88 -0.64 29.71
N ARG A 153 -0.85 -1.61 30.60
CA ARG A 153 -0.85 -3.04 30.28
C ARG A 153 -2.15 -3.66 30.69
N VAL A 154 -2.82 -4.30 29.75
CA VAL A 154 -4.12 -4.96 29.94
C VAL A 154 -4.07 -6.35 29.33
N PRO A 155 -4.51 -7.42 30.06
CA PRO A 155 -4.57 -8.76 29.52
C PRO A 155 -5.45 -8.84 28.27
N GLN A 156 -5.08 -9.69 27.34
CA GLN A 156 -5.76 -9.81 26.03
C GLN A 156 -7.27 -10.12 26.15
N VAL A 157 -7.66 -10.86 27.18
CA VAL A 157 -9.07 -11.17 27.46
C VAL A 157 -9.93 -9.93 27.73
N ALA A 158 -9.28 -8.86 28.22
CA ALA A 158 -9.89 -7.59 28.56
C ALA A 158 -9.69 -6.51 27.50
N VAL A 159 -9.00 -6.82 26.41
CA VAL A 159 -8.79 -5.94 25.26
C VAL A 159 -9.89 -6.21 24.23
N ASN A 160 -10.43 -5.16 23.64
CA ASN A 160 -11.15 -5.30 22.40
C ASN A 160 -10.15 -5.92 21.41
N GLN A 161 -10.47 -7.07 20.86
CA GLN A 161 -9.71 -7.61 19.74
C GLN A 161 -10.00 -6.73 18.52
N GLU A 162 -9.45 -5.52 18.54
CA GLU A 162 -9.43 -4.72 17.33
C GLU A 162 -8.45 -5.38 16.37
N VAL A 163 -9.00 -5.68 15.24
CA VAL A 163 -8.28 -6.29 14.12
C VAL A 163 -7.11 -5.41 13.74
N GLN A 164 -5.89 -5.94 13.69
CA GLN A 164 -4.70 -5.16 13.33
C GLN A 164 -4.91 -4.42 12.00
N GLY A 165 -4.70 -3.10 12.01
CA GLY A 165 -4.98 -2.24 10.86
C GLY A 165 -6.47 -1.91 10.68
N TYR A 166 -7.31 -2.16 11.71
CA TYR A 166 -8.67 -1.64 11.72
C TYR A 166 -8.63 -0.12 11.81
N ILE A 167 -9.37 0.50 10.94
CA ILE A 167 -9.61 1.94 10.94
C ILE A 167 -11.11 2.12 11.01
N ASP A 168 -11.56 2.88 12.01
CA ASP A 168 -12.97 3.18 12.16
C ASP A 168 -13.49 3.86 10.87
N PRO A 169 -14.60 3.39 10.28
CA PRO A 169 -15.20 4.00 9.11
C PRO A 169 -15.52 5.49 9.24
N ASP A 170 -15.70 6.00 10.47
CA ASP A 170 -15.93 7.42 10.70
C ASP A 170 -14.67 8.28 10.45
N ASN A 171 -13.49 7.66 10.50
CA ASN A 171 -12.21 8.30 10.18
C ASN A 171 -11.86 8.27 8.68
N TRP A 172 -12.69 7.62 7.85
CA TRP A 172 -12.46 7.60 6.40
C TRP A 172 -12.85 8.95 5.79
N ASP A 173 -11.87 9.57 5.14
CA ASP A 173 -12.00 10.86 4.52
C ASP A 173 -12.65 10.76 3.13
N ASP A 174 -13.81 11.35 2.97
CA ASP A 174 -14.51 11.44 1.68
C ASP A 174 -13.86 12.46 0.74
N GLY A 175 -12.83 13.18 1.20
CA GLY A 175 -12.05 14.12 0.43
C GLY A 175 -12.77 15.44 0.13
N ILE A 176 -12.08 16.28 -0.64
CA ILE A 176 -12.57 17.59 -1.07
C ILE A 176 -13.48 17.49 -2.29
N PRO A 177 -14.39 18.47 -2.51
CA PRO A 177 -15.05 18.63 -3.81
C PRO A 177 -14.01 18.89 -4.89
N ALA A 178 -14.02 18.08 -5.95
CA ALA A 178 -13.03 18.17 -7.01
C ALA A 178 -13.59 17.73 -8.36
N ALA A 179 -13.14 18.40 -9.42
CA ALA A 179 -13.33 17.97 -10.80
C ALA A 179 -12.06 17.28 -11.30
N LEU A 180 -12.21 16.14 -11.96
CA LEU A 180 -11.13 15.26 -12.40
C LEU A 180 -11.17 15.11 -13.91
N LEU A 181 -10.01 15.20 -14.56
CA LEU A 181 -9.85 14.87 -15.97
C LEU A 181 -8.52 14.14 -16.18
N GLY A 182 -8.57 12.84 -16.29
CA GLY A 182 -7.44 12.02 -16.74
C GLY A 182 -7.45 11.90 -18.26
N TYR A 183 -6.30 12.03 -18.89
CA TYR A 183 -6.13 11.87 -20.33
C TYR A 183 -4.96 10.95 -20.67
N TYR A 184 -5.18 10.18 -21.71
CA TYR A 184 -4.17 9.34 -22.33
C TYR A 184 -4.31 9.48 -23.84
N TYR A 185 -3.33 10.08 -24.48
CA TYR A 185 -3.29 10.22 -25.93
C TYR A 185 -2.12 9.43 -26.49
N SER A 186 -2.36 8.60 -27.49
CA SER A 186 -1.32 7.92 -28.23
C SER A 186 -1.60 7.99 -29.71
N GLY A 187 -0.53 8.07 -30.48
CA GLY A 187 -0.65 8.04 -31.92
C GLY A 187 0.56 7.42 -32.59
N SER A 188 0.37 6.98 -33.81
CA SER A 188 1.43 6.51 -34.66
C SER A 188 1.25 6.96 -36.10
N LYS A 189 2.38 7.23 -36.77
CA LYS A 189 2.43 7.44 -38.22
C LYS A 189 3.35 6.39 -38.82
N THR A 190 2.78 5.51 -39.61
CA THR A 190 3.49 4.42 -40.28
C THR A 190 3.58 4.71 -41.77
N HIS A 191 4.78 4.66 -42.30
CA HIS A 191 5.04 4.75 -43.74
C HIS A 191 5.41 3.37 -44.26
N TYR A 192 4.59 2.85 -45.16
CA TYR A 192 4.82 1.57 -45.83
C TYR A 192 5.50 1.78 -47.16
N SER A 193 6.48 0.94 -47.47
CA SER A 193 7.24 1.04 -48.73
C SER A 193 6.36 0.83 -49.99
N SER A 194 5.23 0.14 -49.86
CA SER A 194 4.36 -0.25 -50.95
C SER A 194 2.95 0.34 -50.93
N GLN A 195 2.48 0.89 -49.78
CA GLN A 195 1.08 1.26 -49.60
C GLN A 195 0.86 2.71 -49.14
N GLY A 196 1.92 3.53 -49.07
CA GLY A 196 1.81 4.90 -48.59
C GLY A 196 1.90 5.04 -47.07
N SER A 197 1.21 6.02 -46.48
CA SER A 197 1.27 6.30 -45.03
C SER A 197 -0.07 6.11 -44.35
N SER A 198 -0.08 5.49 -43.18
CA SER A 198 -1.24 5.39 -42.30
C SER A 198 -0.97 6.20 -41.03
N THR A 199 -1.99 6.87 -40.51
CA THR A 199 -1.93 7.57 -39.22
C THR A 199 -3.07 7.07 -38.35
N GLN A 200 -2.74 6.63 -37.15
CA GLN A 200 -3.70 6.20 -36.13
C GLN A 200 -3.55 7.04 -34.91
N ASN A 201 -4.67 7.46 -34.33
CA ASN A 201 -4.72 8.19 -33.07
C ASN A 201 -5.76 7.55 -32.15
N TYR A 202 -5.41 7.52 -30.89
CA TYR A 202 -6.25 7.03 -29.81
C TYR A 202 -6.20 8.04 -28.65
N LEU A 203 -7.37 8.42 -28.14
CA LEU A 203 -7.51 9.30 -26.98
C LEU A 203 -8.47 8.64 -26.00
N SER A 204 -8.02 8.41 -24.76
CA SER A 204 -8.88 8.04 -23.65
C SER A 204 -9.03 9.20 -22.68
N LEU A 205 -10.27 9.51 -22.33
CA LEU A 205 -10.61 10.52 -21.34
C LEU A 205 -11.37 9.87 -20.18
N ASN A 206 -10.88 10.10 -18.98
CA ASN A 206 -11.51 9.69 -17.75
C ASN A 206 -11.88 10.93 -16.97
N SER A 207 -13.16 11.31 -16.98
CA SER A 207 -13.65 12.49 -16.29
C SER A 207 -14.42 12.14 -15.02
N GLY A 208 -14.36 13.00 -14.03
CA GLY A 208 -15.02 12.76 -12.75
C GLY A 208 -15.38 14.04 -12.01
N LEU A 209 -16.35 13.89 -11.11
CA LEU A 209 -16.75 14.93 -10.17
C LEU A 209 -16.97 14.30 -8.80
N ASN A 210 -16.33 14.85 -7.78
CA ASN A 210 -16.51 14.45 -6.38
C ASN A 210 -17.34 15.51 -5.65
N VAL A 211 -18.42 15.06 -5.00
CA VAL A 211 -19.30 15.94 -4.19
C VAL A 211 -19.67 15.18 -2.90
N GLY A 212 -19.00 15.52 -1.80
CA GLY A 212 -19.13 14.75 -0.56
C GLY A 212 -18.81 13.27 -0.81
N PRO A 213 -19.63 12.31 -0.38
CA PRO A 213 -19.38 10.89 -0.58
C PRO A 213 -19.70 10.38 -2.00
N TRP A 214 -20.21 11.22 -2.90
CA TRP A 214 -20.59 10.81 -4.25
C TRP A 214 -19.47 11.00 -5.25
N ARG A 215 -19.29 10.00 -6.11
CA ARG A 215 -18.31 9.97 -7.20
C ARG A 215 -19.04 9.80 -8.51
N ILE A 216 -19.05 10.82 -9.35
CA ILE A 216 -19.55 10.74 -10.72
C ILE A 216 -18.37 10.46 -11.62
N ARG A 217 -18.46 9.47 -12.49
CA ARG A 217 -17.37 9.07 -13.39
C ARG A 217 -17.91 8.85 -14.79
N ASN A 218 -17.13 9.27 -15.78
CA ASN A 218 -17.36 8.99 -17.18
C ASN A 218 -16.03 8.61 -17.82
N ASN A 219 -16.00 7.50 -18.55
CA ASN A 219 -14.87 7.01 -19.30
C ASN A 219 -15.27 6.87 -20.76
N GLY A 220 -14.47 7.43 -21.66
CA GLY A 220 -14.71 7.36 -23.08
C GLY A 220 -13.42 7.35 -23.87
N ASN A 221 -13.48 6.77 -25.06
CA ASN A 221 -12.35 6.65 -25.96
C ASN A 221 -12.71 7.25 -27.32
N TYR A 222 -11.70 7.79 -28.00
CA TYR A 222 -11.73 8.14 -29.40
C TYR A 222 -10.68 7.33 -30.16
N GLN A 223 -11.05 6.73 -31.25
CA GLN A 223 -10.15 6.02 -32.15
C GLN A 223 -10.33 6.53 -33.58
N SER A 224 -9.19 6.69 -34.28
CA SER A 224 -9.23 7.10 -35.69
C SER A 224 -9.92 6.02 -36.53
N GLY A 225 -10.99 6.39 -37.22
CA GLY A 225 -11.81 5.49 -38.03
C GLY A 225 -13.14 5.14 -37.38
N ASP A 226 -13.19 4.91 -36.10
CA ASP A 226 -14.38 4.46 -35.36
C ASP A 226 -15.09 5.62 -34.65
N GLY A 227 -14.36 6.72 -34.39
CA GLY A 227 -14.92 7.90 -33.74
C GLY A 227 -14.87 7.86 -32.22
N TRP A 228 -15.84 8.49 -31.55
CA TRP A 228 -15.95 8.56 -30.09
C TRP A 228 -16.88 7.47 -29.56
N GLU A 229 -16.40 6.73 -28.56
CA GLU A 229 -17.16 5.70 -27.86
C GLU A 229 -17.22 6.01 -26.36
N ASN A 230 -18.42 5.98 -25.77
CA ASN A 230 -18.60 6.07 -24.34
C ASN A 230 -18.52 4.66 -23.73
N ILE A 231 -17.50 4.41 -22.92
CA ILE A 231 -17.26 3.09 -22.29
C ILE A 231 -18.14 2.90 -21.07
N SER A 232 -18.19 3.91 -20.18
CA SER A 232 -19.00 3.81 -18.97
C SER A 232 -19.31 5.19 -18.37
N THR A 233 -20.52 5.31 -17.81
CA THR A 233 -20.93 6.46 -17.03
C THR A 233 -21.66 5.97 -15.78
N TYR A 234 -21.14 6.32 -14.59
CA TYR A 234 -21.73 5.86 -13.34
C TYR A 234 -21.58 6.87 -12.22
N ILE A 235 -22.43 6.69 -11.23
CA ILE A 235 -22.38 7.39 -9.94
C ILE A 235 -22.15 6.32 -8.87
N GLN A 236 -21.19 6.55 -8.01
CA GLN A 236 -20.79 5.60 -6.98
C GLN A 236 -20.74 6.26 -5.61
N ARG A 237 -21.04 5.46 -4.58
CA ARG A 237 -20.96 5.87 -3.19
C ARG A 237 -20.66 4.69 -2.28
N ASP A 238 -19.85 4.94 -1.25
CA ASP A 238 -19.61 4.00 -0.15
C ASP A 238 -20.79 3.97 0.82
N ILE A 239 -21.20 2.76 1.18
CA ILE A 239 -22.18 2.52 2.26
C ILE A 239 -21.40 1.94 3.45
N LYS A 240 -20.73 2.82 4.20
CA LYS A 240 -19.78 2.48 5.28
C LYS A 240 -20.34 1.43 6.25
N ARG A 241 -21.60 1.59 6.68
CA ARG A 241 -22.29 0.66 7.61
C ARG A 241 -22.41 -0.76 7.08
N LEU A 242 -22.58 -0.93 5.77
CA LEU A 242 -22.71 -2.24 5.11
C LEU A 242 -21.38 -2.74 4.54
N ARG A 243 -20.31 -1.95 4.68
CA ARG A 243 -18.99 -2.21 4.06
C ARG A 243 -19.13 -2.55 2.57
N SER A 244 -19.91 -1.74 1.87
CA SER A 244 -20.34 -2.00 0.50
C SER A 244 -20.30 -0.74 -0.35
N GLN A 245 -20.25 -0.94 -1.65
CA GLN A 245 -20.38 0.12 -2.63
C GLN A 245 -21.72 0.05 -3.34
N LEU A 246 -22.38 1.19 -3.42
CA LEU A 246 -23.56 1.40 -4.28
C LEU A 246 -23.10 2.06 -5.57
N THR A 247 -23.40 1.44 -6.71
CA THR A 247 -23.13 1.98 -8.05
C THR A 247 -24.43 2.11 -8.82
N LEU A 248 -24.63 3.26 -9.45
CA LEU A 248 -25.79 3.58 -10.31
C LEU A 248 -25.28 3.95 -11.69
N GLY A 249 -25.74 3.30 -12.74
CA GLY A 249 -25.27 3.47 -14.13
C GLY A 249 -24.52 2.27 -14.64
N ASP A 250 -23.47 2.48 -15.44
CA ASP A 250 -22.68 1.41 -16.06
C ASP A 250 -21.79 0.74 -15.03
N SER A 251 -21.89 -0.57 -14.91
CA SER A 251 -21.11 -1.39 -13.99
C SER A 251 -21.03 -2.85 -14.49
N SER A 252 -20.47 -3.74 -13.70
CA SER A 252 -20.48 -5.17 -13.99
C SER A 252 -21.00 -5.95 -12.80
N THR A 253 -21.68 -7.07 -13.03
CA THR A 253 -22.08 -8.00 -11.96
C THR A 253 -20.85 -8.65 -11.31
N ALA A 254 -21.01 -9.25 -10.14
CA ALA A 254 -19.92 -9.96 -9.48
C ALA A 254 -19.50 -11.22 -10.25
N GLY A 255 -18.20 -11.50 -10.30
CA GLY A 255 -17.64 -12.63 -11.04
C GLY A 255 -17.27 -13.85 -10.19
N ASP A 256 -17.69 -13.91 -8.91
CA ASP A 256 -17.27 -14.97 -7.98
C ASP A 256 -17.92 -16.32 -8.29
N ILE A 257 -19.22 -16.32 -8.57
CA ILE A 257 -20.03 -17.52 -8.79
C ILE A 257 -20.40 -17.69 -10.27
N PHE A 258 -20.96 -16.64 -10.88
CA PHE A 258 -21.25 -16.56 -12.30
C PHE A 258 -20.16 -15.79 -13.05
N ASP A 259 -20.16 -15.87 -14.39
CA ASP A 259 -19.33 -15.00 -15.20
C ASP A 259 -19.81 -13.54 -15.02
N SER A 260 -18.89 -12.58 -14.87
CA SER A 260 -19.24 -11.16 -14.72
C SER A 260 -19.86 -10.61 -16.01
N LEU A 261 -20.96 -9.90 -15.90
CA LEU A 261 -21.74 -9.35 -17.00
C LEU A 261 -21.82 -7.82 -16.90
N PRO A 262 -21.57 -7.09 -18.00
CA PRO A 262 -21.73 -5.63 -18.01
C PRO A 262 -23.23 -5.28 -17.93
N ILE A 263 -23.53 -4.31 -17.07
CA ILE A 263 -24.91 -3.85 -16.83
C ILE A 263 -24.99 -2.34 -16.76
N ARG A 264 -26.11 -1.77 -17.18
CA ARG A 264 -26.53 -0.40 -16.86
C ARG A 264 -27.72 -0.45 -15.92
N GLY A 265 -27.49 -0.12 -14.66
CA GLY A 265 -28.51 -0.25 -13.63
C GLY A 265 -28.02 0.10 -12.24
N ILE A 266 -28.40 -0.71 -11.28
CA ILE A 266 -28.06 -0.54 -9.86
C ILE A 266 -27.28 -1.77 -9.41
N ARG A 267 -26.16 -1.53 -8.71
CA ARG A 267 -25.39 -2.58 -8.05
C ARG A 267 -25.06 -2.17 -6.62
N LEU A 268 -25.27 -3.09 -5.69
CA LEU A 268 -24.79 -3.02 -4.31
C LEU A 268 -23.93 -4.26 -4.04
N GLN A 269 -22.67 -4.05 -3.72
CA GLN A 269 -21.70 -5.13 -3.53
C GLN A 269 -20.81 -4.85 -2.33
N THR A 270 -20.49 -5.89 -1.54
CA THR A 270 -19.47 -5.81 -0.49
C THR A 270 -18.13 -5.40 -1.07
N ASP A 271 -17.50 -4.37 -0.49
CA ASP A 271 -16.13 -3.97 -0.81
C ASP A 271 -15.17 -4.53 0.24
N THR A 272 -14.43 -5.56 -0.14
CA THR A 272 -13.46 -6.21 0.74
C THR A 272 -12.29 -5.29 1.11
N ALA A 273 -12.02 -4.22 0.35
CA ALA A 273 -11.02 -3.24 0.70
C ALA A 273 -11.38 -2.44 1.98
N MET A 274 -12.67 -2.36 2.31
CA MET A 274 -13.17 -1.76 3.56
C MET A 274 -12.86 -2.64 4.80
N LEU A 275 -12.41 -3.88 4.60
CA LEU A 275 -11.98 -4.77 5.67
C LEU A 275 -10.48 -4.58 5.91
N PRO A 276 -9.99 -4.66 7.15
CA PRO A 276 -8.56 -4.77 7.43
C PRO A 276 -7.91 -5.89 6.62
N TYR A 277 -6.61 -5.76 6.30
CA TYR A 277 -5.91 -6.81 5.53
C TYR A 277 -6.03 -8.20 6.16
N SER A 278 -5.96 -8.26 7.48
CA SER A 278 -6.10 -9.48 8.25
C SER A 278 -7.47 -10.16 8.09
N GLN A 279 -8.50 -9.40 7.75
CA GLN A 279 -9.88 -9.92 7.53
C GLN A 279 -10.22 -10.15 6.05
N GLN A 280 -9.36 -9.74 5.13
CA GLN A 280 -9.57 -10.01 3.70
C GLN A 280 -9.22 -11.46 3.38
N GLY A 281 -10.10 -12.15 2.66
CA GLY A 281 -9.94 -13.54 2.30
C GLY A 281 -10.07 -14.52 3.49
N PHE A 282 -9.56 -15.73 3.32
CA PHE A 282 -9.53 -16.78 4.34
C PHE A 282 -8.17 -16.77 5.07
N ALA A 283 -8.18 -16.79 6.40
CA ALA A 283 -7.01 -17.09 7.21
C ALA A 283 -7.38 -18.05 8.34
N PRO A 284 -6.52 -19.02 8.66
CA PRO A 284 -6.74 -19.93 9.76
C PRO A 284 -6.65 -19.19 11.10
N VAL A 285 -7.40 -19.70 12.08
CA VAL A 285 -7.29 -19.25 13.46
C VAL A 285 -6.09 -19.91 14.11
N ILE A 286 -5.17 -19.11 14.66
CA ILE A 286 -3.99 -19.61 15.34
C ILE A 286 -4.32 -19.85 16.82
N ARG A 287 -4.17 -21.09 17.29
CA ARG A 287 -4.40 -21.48 18.68
C ARG A 287 -3.15 -22.05 19.30
N GLY A 288 -2.92 -21.70 20.56
CA GLY A 288 -1.77 -22.19 21.32
C GLY A 288 -2.00 -22.08 22.82
N ILE A 289 -1.02 -22.53 23.59
CA ILE A 289 -1.00 -22.41 25.05
C ILE A 289 0.33 -21.78 25.44
N ALA A 290 0.28 -20.64 26.10
CA ALA A 290 1.44 -20.00 26.73
C ALA A 290 1.58 -20.48 28.18
N LYS A 291 2.82 -20.74 28.64
CA LYS A 291 3.09 -21.18 30.02
C LYS A 291 3.22 -19.99 30.96
N SER A 292 3.57 -18.85 30.42
CA SER A 292 3.74 -17.56 31.09
C SER A 292 3.19 -16.45 30.20
N ASP A 293 3.29 -15.19 30.60
CA ASP A 293 3.10 -14.08 29.67
C ASP A 293 4.13 -14.20 28.55
N ALA A 294 3.65 -14.52 27.36
CA ALA A 294 4.49 -14.89 26.24
C ALA A 294 4.32 -13.93 25.07
N LYS A 295 5.42 -13.74 24.35
CA LYS A 295 5.41 -13.07 23.06
C LYS A 295 5.15 -14.10 21.98
N VAL A 296 4.07 -13.94 21.20
CA VAL A 296 3.75 -14.77 20.04
C VAL A 296 4.16 -14.02 18.78
N THR A 297 5.08 -14.60 18.03
CA THR A 297 5.55 -14.07 16.75
C THR A 297 5.08 -14.97 15.63
N ILE A 298 4.40 -14.40 14.64
CA ILE A 298 3.87 -15.11 13.47
C ILE A 298 4.63 -14.64 12.24
N LYS A 299 5.25 -15.58 11.54
CA LYS A 299 6.00 -15.34 10.32
C LYS A 299 5.36 -16.06 9.14
N GLN A 300 5.54 -15.52 7.94
CA GLN A 300 5.19 -16.15 6.69
C GLN A 300 6.31 -15.88 5.68
N ASN A 301 6.81 -16.91 5.02
CA ASN A 301 7.96 -16.82 4.10
C ASN A 301 9.18 -16.08 4.70
N GLY A 302 9.43 -16.29 6.00
CA GLY A 302 10.54 -15.66 6.72
C GLY A 302 10.28 -14.22 7.21
N TYR A 303 9.20 -13.58 6.79
CA TYR A 303 8.84 -12.22 7.21
C TYR A 303 7.91 -12.24 8.42
N THR A 304 8.18 -11.42 9.43
CA THR A 304 7.28 -11.24 10.57
C THR A 304 6.06 -10.46 10.12
N LEU A 305 4.89 -11.11 10.15
CA LEU A 305 3.61 -10.51 9.80
C LEU A 305 2.88 -9.91 11.00
N TYR A 306 2.99 -10.59 12.13
CA TYR A 306 2.25 -10.23 13.32
C TYR A 306 3.04 -10.60 14.57
N GLN A 307 2.97 -9.76 15.57
CA GLN A 307 3.56 -10.04 16.88
C GLN A 307 2.60 -9.50 17.94
N THR A 308 2.30 -10.34 18.91
CA THR A 308 1.44 -9.96 20.05
C THR A 308 1.94 -10.59 21.32
N TYR A 309 1.46 -10.07 22.45
CA TYR A 309 1.68 -10.66 23.76
C TYR A 309 0.40 -11.32 24.24
N VAL A 310 0.52 -12.51 24.77
CA VAL A 310 -0.58 -13.31 25.31
C VAL A 310 -0.28 -13.66 26.76
N SER A 311 -1.32 -13.67 27.60
CA SER A 311 -1.22 -14.12 28.99
C SER A 311 -1.01 -15.61 29.08
N ALA A 312 -0.55 -16.10 30.23
CA ALA A 312 -0.45 -17.53 30.52
C ALA A 312 -1.80 -18.22 30.29
N GLY A 313 -1.79 -19.37 29.63
CA GLY A 313 -2.98 -20.13 29.31
C GLY A 313 -3.24 -20.31 27.83
N ALA A 314 -4.42 -20.75 27.48
CA ALA A 314 -4.83 -20.92 26.07
C ALA A 314 -5.09 -19.57 25.42
N PHE A 315 -4.59 -19.39 24.21
CA PHE A 315 -4.84 -18.21 23.39
C PHE A 315 -5.36 -18.56 22.01
N GLU A 316 -6.09 -17.62 21.42
CA GLU A 316 -6.62 -17.69 20.07
C GLU A 316 -6.34 -16.37 19.35
N ILE A 317 -5.66 -16.42 18.21
CA ILE A 317 -5.36 -15.27 17.37
C ILE A 317 -6.10 -15.44 16.05
N THR A 318 -7.08 -14.56 15.81
CA THR A 318 -7.94 -14.57 14.62
C THR A 318 -7.57 -13.49 13.61
N ASP A 319 -6.69 -12.57 14.02
CA ASP A 319 -6.38 -11.35 13.30
C ASP A 319 -4.95 -11.36 12.74
N VAL A 320 -4.70 -12.29 11.83
CA VAL A 320 -3.39 -12.39 11.18
C VAL A 320 -3.51 -11.91 9.74
N PRO A 321 -2.73 -10.89 9.32
CA PRO A 321 -2.71 -10.46 7.93
C PRO A 321 -2.17 -11.58 7.04
N GLN A 322 -2.84 -11.83 5.92
CA GLN A 322 -2.37 -12.78 4.92
C GLN A 322 -1.68 -12.01 3.79
N VAL A 323 -0.36 -12.12 3.72
CA VAL A 323 0.44 -11.46 2.68
C VAL A 323 0.54 -12.31 1.42
N SER A 324 0.49 -13.64 1.57
CA SER A 324 0.59 -14.58 0.46
C SER A 324 -0.47 -15.65 0.62
N SER A 325 -1.30 -15.83 -0.40
CA SER A 325 -2.28 -16.91 -0.41
C SER A 325 -1.57 -18.26 -0.53
N GLY A 326 -1.88 -19.17 0.39
CA GLY A 326 -1.41 -20.56 0.38
C GLY A 326 -0.06 -20.81 1.05
N SER A 327 0.61 -19.80 1.64
CA SER A 327 1.82 -20.01 2.45
C SER A 327 1.46 -20.25 3.91
N ASP A 328 2.09 -21.22 4.56
CA ASP A 328 1.88 -21.53 5.97
C ASP A 328 2.46 -20.46 6.89
N PHE A 329 1.99 -20.41 8.13
CA PHE A 329 2.48 -19.52 9.17
C PHE A 329 3.42 -20.29 10.12
N ASP A 330 4.61 -19.71 10.35
CA ASP A 330 5.54 -20.13 11.39
C ASP A 330 5.24 -19.35 12.66
N ILE A 331 4.76 -20.05 13.70
CA ILE A 331 4.42 -19.45 14.97
C ILE A 331 5.51 -19.75 15.99
N THR A 332 6.07 -18.72 16.61
CA THR A 332 7.03 -18.85 17.70
C THR A 332 6.45 -18.21 18.96
N ILE A 333 6.36 -18.99 20.04
CA ILE A 333 6.00 -18.53 21.37
C ILE A 333 7.28 -18.37 22.17
N THR A 334 7.62 -17.14 22.55
CA THR A 334 8.75 -16.82 23.42
C THR A 334 8.19 -16.55 24.82
N GLU A 335 8.44 -17.44 25.75
CA GLU A 335 7.97 -17.35 27.14
C GLU A 335 8.73 -16.25 27.92
N ALA A 336 8.24 -15.88 29.10
CA ALA A 336 8.88 -14.85 29.93
C ALA A 336 10.31 -15.21 30.38
N ASP A 337 10.64 -16.51 30.48
CA ASP A 337 11.97 -17.00 30.77
C ASP A 337 12.91 -17.05 29.55
N GLY A 338 12.43 -16.60 28.37
CA GLY A 338 13.17 -16.63 27.12
C GLY A 338 13.15 -17.96 26.38
N SER A 339 12.48 -18.98 26.91
CA SER A 339 12.33 -20.26 26.21
C SER A 339 11.39 -20.11 25.01
N GLU A 340 11.73 -20.76 23.89
CA GLU A 340 10.98 -20.67 22.65
C GLU A 340 10.36 -22.01 22.26
N ARG A 341 9.14 -21.95 21.75
CA ARG A 341 8.44 -23.05 21.12
C ARG A 341 7.89 -22.61 19.77
N SER A 342 8.14 -23.38 18.75
CA SER A 342 7.64 -23.07 17.40
C SER A 342 6.77 -24.19 16.87
N PHE A 343 5.75 -23.81 16.11
CA PHE A 343 4.92 -24.73 15.34
C PHE A 343 4.44 -24.06 14.05
N VAL A 344 4.04 -24.87 13.09
CA VAL A 344 3.53 -24.40 11.80
C VAL A 344 2.01 -24.50 11.79
N GLN A 345 1.36 -23.42 11.38
CA GLN A 345 -0.08 -23.40 11.08
C GLN A 345 -0.27 -23.26 9.58
N THR A 346 -0.86 -24.29 8.98
CA THR A 346 -1.12 -24.29 7.55
C THR A 346 -2.15 -23.24 7.16
N SER A 347 -1.90 -22.53 6.07
CA SER A 347 -2.80 -21.54 5.47
C SER A 347 -3.04 -21.88 4.01
N SER A 348 -4.32 -21.95 3.63
CA SER A 348 -4.71 -22.11 2.24
C SER A 348 -5.89 -21.20 1.94
N SER A 349 -5.86 -20.48 0.82
CA SER A 349 -6.96 -19.63 0.40
C SER A 349 -7.40 -19.96 -1.02
N LEU A 350 -8.69 -20.14 -1.19
CA LEU A 350 -9.37 -20.09 -2.48
C LEU A 350 -10.16 -18.79 -2.57
N PRO A 351 -10.39 -18.25 -3.77
CA PRO A 351 -11.17 -17.01 -3.92
C PRO A 351 -12.55 -17.05 -3.25
N ILE A 352 -13.16 -18.24 -3.18
CA ILE A 352 -14.52 -18.43 -2.62
C ILE A 352 -14.51 -18.76 -1.12
N MET A 353 -13.35 -18.94 -0.51
CA MET A 353 -13.26 -19.18 0.93
C MET A 353 -13.44 -17.88 1.72
N GLN A 354 -14.21 -17.93 2.79
CA GLN A 354 -14.47 -16.81 3.71
C GLN A 354 -14.15 -17.19 5.15
N ARG A 355 -13.75 -16.22 5.95
CA ARG A 355 -13.55 -16.40 7.40
C ARG A 355 -14.87 -16.65 8.10
N GLN A 356 -14.83 -17.34 9.23
CA GLN A 356 -16.01 -17.57 10.06
C GLN A 356 -16.74 -16.26 10.39
N GLY A 357 -18.04 -16.22 10.09
CA GLY A 357 -18.89 -15.06 10.31
C GLY A 357 -18.78 -13.96 9.26
N ALA A 358 -17.82 -14.04 8.31
CA ALA A 358 -17.71 -13.07 7.23
C ALA A 358 -18.77 -13.33 6.16
N LEU A 359 -19.45 -12.25 5.77
CA LEU A 359 -20.48 -12.23 4.73
C LEU A 359 -20.03 -11.37 3.57
N GLN A 360 -20.00 -11.93 2.37
CA GLN A 360 -19.82 -11.20 1.11
C GLN A 360 -21.07 -11.39 0.27
N TYR A 361 -21.56 -10.30 -0.31
CA TYR A 361 -22.76 -10.33 -1.15
C TYR A 361 -22.65 -9.35 -2.31
N SER A 362 -23.39 -9.64 -3.36
CA SER A 362 -23.60 -8.74 -4.50
C SER A 362 -25.02 -8.85 -4.97
N VAL A 363 -25.67 -7.72 -5.20
CA VAL A 363 -26.97 -7.63 -5.84
C VAL A 363 -26.90 -6.61 -6.95
N ALA A 364 -27.29 -7.00 -8.14
CA ALA A 364 -27.31 -6.15 -9.31
C ALA A 364 -28.62 -6.30 -10.08
N ALA A 365 -29.14 -5.20 -10.60
CA ALA A 365 -30.32 -5.17 -11.43
C ALA A 365 -30.22 -4.05 -12.47
N GLY A 366 -30.55 -4.35 -13.71
CA GLY A 366 -30.47 -3.38 -14.80
C GLY A 366 -30.64 -4.03 -16.17
N HIS A 367 -30.18 -3.35 -17.18
CA HIS A 367 -30.10 -3.87 -18.56
C HIS A 367 -28.69 -4.36 -18.83
N TYR A 368 -28.57 -5.48 -19.53
CA TYR A 368 -27.30 -5.93 -20.09
C TYR A 368 -26.79 -4.89 -21.08
N GLN A 369 -25.53 -4.51 -20.99
CA GLN A 369 -24.92 -3.49 -21.83
C GLN A 369 -23.70 -4.06 -22.52
N ASN A 370 -23.81 -4.37 -23.80
CA ASN A 370 -22.70 -4.78 -24.64
C ASN A 370 -22.83 -4.10 -26.02
N ASN A 371 -21.73 -3.60 -26.54
CA ASN A 371 -21.71 -2.96 -27.86
C ASN A 371 -21.79 -3.97 -29.02
N ASP A 372 -21.54 -5.27 -28.73
CA ASP A 372 -21.50 -6.32 -29.74
C ASP A 372 -22.88 -6.97 -30.01
N THR A 373 -23.93 -6.58 -29.29
CA THR A 373 -25.27 -7.17 -29.46
C THR A 373 -26.35 -6.12 -29.61
N SER A 374 -27.34 -6.43 -30.41
CA SER A 374 -28.51 -5.57 -30.65
C SER A 374 -29.62 -5.71 -29.58
N GLU A 375 -29.50 -6.67 -28.63
CA GLU A 375 -30.44 -6.91 -27.54
C GLU A 375 -29.91 -6.40 -26.20
N ASP A 376 -30.72 -5.61 -25.48
CA ASP A 376 -30.45 -5.09 -24.13
C ASP A 376 -31.41 -5.72 -23.09
N PRO A 377 -31.32 -7.04 -22.80
CA PRO A 377 -32.25 -7.70 -21.92
C PRO A 377 -32.13 -7.21 -20.47
N ASN A 378 -33.27 -7.27 -19.77
CA ASN A 378 -33.28 -7.05 -18.31
C ASN A 378 -32.47 -8.16 -17.62
N LEU A 379 -31.67 -7.79 -16.64
CA LEU A 379 -30.83 -8.68 -15.86
C LEU A 379 -30.97 -8.40 -14.36
N VAL A 380 -31.12 -9.47 -13.60
CA VAL A 380 -31.04 -9.44 -12.15
C VAL A 380 -30.10 -10.53 -11.67
N GLU A 381 -29.15 -10.16 -10.82
CA GLU A 381 -28.20 -11.09 -10.22
C GLU A 381 -28.12 -10.86 -8.71
N ALA A 382 -28.07 -11.96 -7.95
CA ALA A 382 -27.74 -11.93 -6.53
C ALA A 382 -26.80 -13.06 -6.19
N GLN A 383 -25.74 -12.75 -5.44
CA GLN A 383 -24.74 -13.69 -4.95
C GLN A 383 -24.55 -13.51 -3.45
N LEU A 384 -24.33 -14.62 -2.74
CA LEU A 384 -24.07 -14.66 -1.31
C LEU A 384 -22.99 -15.67 -1.00
N ILE A 385 -21.98 -15.27 -0.23
CA ILE A 385 -20.89 -16.12 0.24
C ILE A 385 -20.76 -15.91 1.74
N TYR A 386 -20.81 -16.99 2.53
CA TYR A 386 -20.78 -16.91 3.98
C TYR A 386 -19.84 -17.94 4.61
N GLY A 387 -18.96 -17.46 5.49
CA GLY A 387 -18.03 -18.31 6.24
C GLY A 387 -18.65 -18.93 7.48
N LEU A 388 -18.68 -20.26 7.53
CA LEU A 388 -19.15 -21.07 8.63
C LEU A 388 -18.00 -21.46 9.59
N PRO A 389 -18.29 -21.96 10.81
CA PRO A 389 -17.28 -22.56 11.69
C PRO A 389 -16.52 -23.72 11.03
N TYR A 390 -15.35 -24.06 11.58
CA TYR A 390 -14.52 -25.20 11.17
C TYR A 390 -13.97 -25.12 9.74
N GLY A 391 -13.76 -23.90 9.22
CA GLY A 391 -13.17 -23.71 7.88
C GLY A 391 -14.11 -24.01 6.71
N PHE A 392 -15.43 -24.10 6.97
CA PHE A 392 -16.41 -24.24 5.91
C PHE A 392 -16.87 -22.87 5.38
N THR A 393 -17.14 -22.82 4.09
CA THR A 393 -17.78 -21.69 3.41
C THR A 393 -18.92 -22.23 2.58
N VAL A 394 -20.07 -21.57 2.63
CA VAL A 394 -21.20 -21.86 1.74
C VAL A 394 -21.44 -20.67 0.84
N TYR A 395 -21.82 -20.93 -0.39
CA TYR A 395 -22.15 -19.87 -1.33
C TYR A 395 -23.26 -20.25 -2.27
N SER A 396 -24.02 -19.25 -2.70
CA SER A 396 -25.14 -19.43 -3.62
C SER A 396 -25.32 -18.19 -4.48
N GLY A 397 -25.92 -18.38 -5.65
CA GLY A 397 -26.23 -17.27 -6.55
C GLY A 397 -27.44 -17.59 -7.41
N VAL A 398 -28.11 -16.52 -7.83
CA VAL A 398 -29.19 -16.56 -8.82
C VAL A 398 -28.96 -15.49 -9.88
N LEU A 399 -29.24 -15.81 -11.13
CA LEU A 399 -29.14 -14.93 -12.27
C LEU A 399 -30.39 -15.12 -13.14
N GLY A 400 -31.07 -14.04 -13.45
CA GLY A 400 -32.32 -14.08 -14.20
C GLY A 400 -32.42 -12.98 -15.25
N SER A 401 -32.97 -13.33 -16.40
CA SER A 401 -33.42 -12.42 -17.43
C SER A 401 -34.70 -12.92 -18.08
N ASP A 402 -35.20 -12.23 -19.09
CA ASP A 402 -36.42 -12.60 -19.80
C ASP A 402 -36.36 -14.01 -20.44
N PHE A 403 -35.19 -14.40 -20.92
CA PHE A 403 -34.97 -15.68 -21.62
C PHE A 403 -33.97 -16.60 -20.91
N TYR A 404 -33.43 -16.20 -19.75
CA TYR A 404 -32.41 -16.95 -19.05
C TYR A 404 -32.67 -16.97 -17.55
N ARG A 405 -32.49 -18.13 -16.95
CA ARG A 405 -32.55 -18.30 -15.48
C ARG A 405 -31.49 -19.30 -15.04
N SER A 406 -30.73 -18.91 -14.05
CA SER A 406 -29.67 -19.75 -13.48
C SER A 406 -29.65 -19.67 -11.97
N ALA A 407 -29.31 -20.79 -11.35
CA ALA A 407 -29.07 -20.87 -9.91
C ALA A 407 -27.83 -21.71 -9.63
N ALA A 408 -27.00 -21.27 -8.71
CA ALA A 408 -25.79 -21.96 -8.29
C ALA A 408 -25.79 -22.18 -6.78
N LEU A 409 -25.24 -23.31 -6.36
CA LEU A 409 -24.98 -23.66 -4.96
C LEU A 409 -23.62 -24.33 -4.85
N GLY A 410 -22.84 -23.92 -3.87
CA GLY A 410 -21.51 -24.47 -3.66
C GLY A 410 -21.07 -24.40 -2.21
N PHE A 411 -19.95 -25.10 -1.96
CA PHE A 411 -19.28 -25.08 -0.67
C PHE A 411 -17.77 -25.04 -0.86
N GLY A 412 -17.07 -24.49 0.11
CA GLY A 412 -15.63 -24.55 0.27
C GLY A 412 -15.27 -25.15 1.62
N ILE A 413 -14.12 -25.82 1.68
CA ILE A 413 -13.60 -26.43 2.89
C ILE A 413 -12.09 -26.25 2.96
N ASP A 414 -11.61 -25.85 4.14
CA ASP A 414 -10.20 -25.88 4.49
C ASP A 414 -9.83 -27.27 4.98
N LEU A 415 -9.00 -27.96 4.24
CA LEU A 415 -8.49 -29.30 4.56
C LEU A 415 -7.17 -29.24 5.35
N HIS A 416 -6.81 -28.08 5.88
CA HIS A 416 -5.58 -27.82 6.66
C HIS A 416 -4.34 -28.20 5.85
N ASP A 417 -3.57 -29.21 6.31
CA ASP A 417 -2.34 -29.68 5.65
C ASP A 417 -2.56 -30.16 4.21
N PHE A 418 -3.76 -30.43 3.80
CA PHE A 418 -4.11 -30.86 2.44
C PHE A 418 -4.59 -29.72 1.54
N GLY A 419 -4.55 -28.47 2.01
CA GLY A 419 -4.96 -27.31 1.22
C GLY A 419 -6.45 -27.01 1.32
N ALA A 420 -6.97 -26.21 0.41
CA ALA A 420 -8.39 -25.85 0.36
C ALA A 420 -9.04 -26.36 -0.93
N PHE A 421 -10.28 -26.77 -0.79
CA PHE A 421 -11.09 -27.31 -1.87
C PHE A 421 -12.44 -26.61 -1.90
N SER A 422 -12.96 -26.32 -3.11
CA SER A 422 -14.35 -25.90 -3.28
C SER A 422 -15.01 -26.66 -4.43
N PHE A 423 -16.33 -26.80 -4.30
CA PHE A 423 -17.17 -27.44 -5.31
C PHE A 423 -18.50 -26.70 -5.43
N ASP A 424 -18.94 -26.48 -6.67
CA ASP A 424 -20.26 -25.92 -6.94
C ASP A 424 -20.95 -26.60 -8.13
N ALA A 425 -22.27 -26.50 -8.11
CA ALA A 425 -23.14 -26.92 -9.18
C ALA A 425 -24.05 -25.75 -9.57
N THR A 426 -24.12 -25.47 -10.87
CA THR A 426 -24.97 -24.43 -11.46
C THR A 426 -25.96 -25.08 -12.39
N THR A 427 -27.24 -24.78 -12.24
CA THR A 427 -28.29 -25.14 -13.19
C THR A 427 -28.68 -23.91 -13.99
N ALA A 428 -28.91 -24.09 -15.30
CA ALA A 428 -29.37 -23.02 -16.17
C ALA A 428 -30.51 -23.50 -17.06
N ARG A 429 -31.50 -22.63 -17.24
CA ARG A 429 -32.56 -22.74 -18.23
C ARG A 429 -32.43 -21.56 -19.19
N SER A 430 -32.26 -21.85 -20.47
CA SER A 430 -31.99 -20.90 -21.55
C SER A 430 -32.94 -21.11 -22.70
N GLU A 431 -33.38 -20.04 -23.33
CA GLU A 431 -34.19 -20.04 -24.53
C GLU A 431 -33.34 -19.67 -25.75
N VAL A 432 -32.99 -20.64 -26.55
CA VAL A 432 -32.14 -20.51 -27.77
C VAL A 432 -32.86 -21.01 -28.97
N ALA A 433 -32.99 -20.19 -30.02
CA ALA A 433 -33.63 -20.53 -31.30
C ALA A 433 -35.04 -21.18 -31.11
N ASP A 434 -35.91 -20.53 -30.33
CA ASP A 434 -37.27 -20.97 -29.98
C ASP A 434 -37.37 -22.28 -29.18
N ASN A 435 -36.25 -22.82 -28.73
CA ASN A 435 -36.21 -24.03 -27.89
C ASN A 435 -35.72 -23.67 -26.49
N VAL A 436 -36.34 -24.38 -25.53
CA VAL A 436 -35.93 -24.28 -24.10
C VAL A 436 -34.94 -25.39 -23.82
N TRP A 437 -33.74 -24.99 -23.40
CA TRP A 437 -32.68 -25.88 -22.97
C TRP A 437 -32.46 -25.81 -21.47
N GLN A 438 -32.19 -26.95 -20.85
CA GLN A 438 -31.85 -27.02 -19.44
C GLN A 438 -30.63 -27.89 -19.24
N GLY A 439 -29.66 -27.40 -18.51
CA GLY A 439 -28.41 -28.07 -18.25
C GLY A 439 -27.81 -27.76 -16.91
N MET A 440 -26.72 -28.43 -16.61
CA MET A 440 -25.95 -28.25 -15.38
C MET A 440 -24.48 -28.07 -15.68
N SER A 441 -23.81 -27.25 -14.86
CA SER A 441 -22.35 -27.09 -14.85
C SER A 441 -21.83 -27.42 -13.45
N TYR A 442 -20.70 -28.08 -13.38
CA TYR A 442 -20.02 -28.45 -12.13
C TYR A 442 -18.62 -27.87 -12.17
N ARG A 443 -18.20 -27.21 -11.06
CA ARG A 443 -16.87 -26.65 -10.93
C ARG A 443 -16.23 -27.16 -9.64
N ALA A 444 -14.99 -27.64 -9.74
CA ALA A 444 -14.15 -28.04 -8.61
C ALA A 444 -12.88 -27.24 -8.64
N GLN A 445 -12.46 -26.67 -7.51
CA GLN A 445 -11.24 -25.87 -7.40
C GLN A 445 -10.43 -26.37 -6.20
N TYR A 446 -9.11 -26.34 -6.33
CA TYR A 446 -8.17 -26.75 -5.31
C TYR A 446 -6.97 -25.81 -5.28
N ALA A 447 -6.50 -25.46 -4.08
CA ALA A 447 -5.28 -24.68 -3.88
C ALA A 447 -4.47 -25.28 -2.71
N LYS A 448 -3.17 -25.32 -2.86
CA LYS A 448 -2.25 -25.81 -1.84
C LYS A 448 -0.88 -25.15 -1.98
N ASN A 449 -0.32 -24.73 -0.85
CA ASN A 449 1.10 -24.41 -0.74
C ASN A 449 1.83 -25.59 -0.09
N ILE A 450 3.01 -25.96 -0.61
CA ILE A 450 3.86 -27.03 -0.09
C ILE A 450 5.17 -26.37 0.35
N ASP A 451 5.28 -26.06 1.65
CA ASP A 451 6.41 -25.30 2.19
C ASP A 451 7.72 -26.08 2.15
N THR A 452 7.67 -27.40 2.32
CA THR A 452 8.87 -28.26 2.28
C THR A 452 9.63 -28.15 0.96
N THR A 453 8.94 -27.84 -0.13
CA THR A 453 9.52 -27.70 -1.48
C THR A 453 9.42 -26.28 -2.01
N ASN A 454 8.86 -25.32 -1.26
CA ASN A 454 8.52 -23.96 -1.72
C ASN A 454 7.68 -23.99 -3.01
N THR A 455 6.77 -24.95 -3.13
CA THR A 455 5.88 -25.10 -4.27
C THR A 455 4.52 -24.49 -3.95
N ASN A 456 4.08 -23.56 -4.77
CA ASN A 456 2.76 -22.96 -4.66
C ASN A 456 1.87 -23.42 -5.83
N LEU A 457 0.88 -24.26 -5.53
CA LEU A 457 -0.22 -24.58 -6.43
C LEU A 457 -1.34 -23.60 -6.16
N THR A 458 -1.30 -22.45 -6.85
CA THR A 458 -2.25 -21.35 -6.63
C THR A 458 -3.67 -21.73 -7.03
N LEU A 459 -3.82 -22.50 -8.11
CA LEU A 459 -5.13 -22.87 -8.62
C LEU A 459 -5.01 -24.15 -9.45
N ALA A 460 -5.85 -25.15 -9.12
CA ALA A 460 -6.25 -26.21 -10.02
C ALA A 460 -7.78 -26.17 -10.10
N SER A 461 -8.33 -25.89 -11.26
CA SER A 461 -9.77 -25.75 -11.46
C SER A 461 -10.22 -26.66 -12.60
N TYR A 462 -11.29 -27.39 -12.37
CA TYR A 462 -11.98 -28.17 -13.39
C TYR A 462 -13.45 -27.79 -13.43
N ARG A 463 -13.95 -27.46 -14.63
CA ARG A 463 -15.38 -27.22 -14.90
C ARG A 463 -15.84 -28.19 -15.95
N TYR A 464 -16.97 -28.82 -15.72
CA TYR A 464 -17.69 -29.62 -16.70
C TYR A 464 -19.12 -29.15 -16.82
N SER A 465 -19.58 -28.96 -18.06
CA SER A 465 -20.95 -28.54 -18.37
C SER A 465 -21.64 -29.60 -19.25
N THR A 466 -22.87 -29.92 -18.94
CA THR A 466 -23.70 -30.80 -19.78
C THR A 466 -23.99 -30.16 -21.12
N ARG A 467 -24.35 -30.95 -22.10
CA ARG A 467 -24.55 -30.48 -23.50
C ARG A 467 -25.58 -29.37 -23.65
N ASN A 468 -26.61 -29.38 -22.82
CA ASN A 468 -27.69 -28.41 -22.84
C ASN A 468 -27.50 -27.24 -21.83
N PHE A 469 -26.32 -27.13 -21.23
CA PHE A 469 -25.99 -25.99 -20.39
C PHE A 469 -25.44 -24.86 -21.27
N TYR A 470 -26.03 -23.69 -21.14
CA TYR A 470 -25.54 -22.46 -21.75
C TYR A 470 -25.33 -21.42 -20.65
N THR A 471 -24.31 -20.62 -20.73
CA THR A 471 -24.17 -19.40 -19.93
C THR A 471 -25.09 -18.32 -20.47
N PHE A 472 -25.24 -17.21 -19.74
CA PHE A 472 -26.03 -16.08 -20.21
C PHE A 472 -25.51 -15.54 -21.56
N THR A 473 -24.20 -15.30 -21.66
CA THR A 473 -23.56 -14.79 -22.88
C THR A 473 -23.71 -15.77 -24.05
N GLU A 474 -23.50 -17.07 -23.82
CA GLU A 474 -23.71 -18.10 -24.85
C GLU A 474 -25.18 -18.17 -25.32
N THR A 475 -26.13 -17.96 -24.40
CA THR A 475 -27.56 -17.91 -24.73
C THR A 475 -27.87 -16.70 -25.62
N LEU A 476 -27.36 -15.52 -25.24
CA LEU A 476 -27.59 -14.26 -25.97
C LEU A 476 -26.99 -14.34 -27.37
N ASN A 477 -25.72 -14.75 -27.50
CA ASN A 477 -25.03 -14.85 -28.78
C ASN A 477 -25.77 -15.81 -29.77
N ASN A 478 -26.30 -16.91 -29.25
CA ASN A 478 -27.06 -17.86 -30.07
C ASN A 478 -28.49 -17.38 -30.42
N ARG A 479 -29.01 -16.35 -29.77
CA ARG A 479 -30.30 -15.72 -30.06
C ARG A 479 -30.19 -14.66 -31.17
N THR A 480 -29.17 -13.80 -31.03
CA THR A 480 -29.02 -12.62 -31.90
C THR A 480 -28.49 -12.96 -33.29
N ASN A 481 -27.85 -14.11 -33.46
CA ASN A 481 -27.09 -14.45 -34.68
C ASN A 481 -26.09 -13.35 -35.12
N ASP A 482 -25.78 -12.40 -34.22
CA ASP A 482 -24.77 -11.35 -34.43
C ASP A 482 -23.37 -11.98 -34.30
N ILE A 483 -23.06 -12.92 -35.20
CA ILE A 483 -21.77 -13.58 -35.21
C ILE A 483 -20.91 -12.82 -36.20
N ASP A 484 -19.90 -12.13 -35.70
CA ASP A 484 -18.79 -11.70 -36.54
C ASP A 484 -18.01 -12.95 -37.01
N ASP A 485 -18.40 -13.50 -38.15
CA ASP A 485 -17.81 -14.71 -38.73
C ASP A 485 -16.32 -14.53 -39.07
N ASP A 486 -15.85 -13.29 -39.19
CA ASP A 486 -14.45 -12.97 -39.46
C ASP A 486 -13.56 -13.00 -38.21
N SER A 487 -14.15 -13.12 -37.02
CA SER A 487 -13.39 -13.19 -35.76
C SER A 487 -12.65 -14.54 -35.64
N PHE A 488 -11.36 -14.47 -35.31
CA PHE A 488 -10.53 -15.64 -34.97
C PHE A 488 -11.14 -16.54 -33.87
N TYR A 489 -12.02 -15.99 -33.05
CA TYR A 489 -12.69 -16.68 -31.95
C TYR A 489 -14.20 -16.91 -32.20
N ALA A 490 -14.69 -16.79 -33.45
CA ALA A 490 -16.09 -16.99 -33.77
C ALA A 490 -16.68 -18.33 -33.26
N TYR A 491 -15.85 -19.39 -33.15
CA TYR A 491 -16.26 -20.68 -32.62
C TYR A 491 -16.70 -20.61 -31.14
N ARG A 492 -16.23 -19.63 -30.35
CA ARG A 492 -16.64 -19.42 -28.96
C ARG A 492 -18.08 -18.93 -28.86
N ASN A 493 -18.54 -18.20 -29.85
CA ASN A 493 -19.88 -17.62 -29.87
C ASN A 493 -20.91 -18.66 -30.37
N THR A 494 -20.48 -19.64 -31.15
CA THR A 494 -21.37 -20.63 -31.77
C THR A 494 -21.46 -21.96 -31.00
N ASN A 495 -20.52 -22.25 -30.10
CA ASN A 495 -20.41 -23.54 -29.41
C ASN A 495 -20.37 -23.36 -27.90
N ASN A 496 -21.23 -24.06 -27.17
CA ASN A 496 -21.22 -24.00 -25.73
C ASN A 496 -20.08 -24.84 -25.12
N ARG A 497 -19.52 -24.36 -24.02
CA ARG A 497 -18.38 -24.97 -23.35
C ARG A 497 -18.73 -26.33 -22.75
N ARG A 498 -17.89 -27.33 -23.00
CA ARG A 498 -18.03 -28.68 -22.44
C ARG A 498 -17.19 -28.85 -21.20
N SER A 499 -15.89 -28.64 -21.28
CA SER A 499 -15.02 -28.73 -20.12
C SER A 499 -13.90 -27.69 -20.18
N ARG A 500 -13.42 -27.27 -19.01
CA ARG A 500 -12.26 -26.40 -18.85
C ARG A 500 -11.42 -26.92 -17.69
N PHE A 501 -10.16 -27.17 -17.97
CA PHE A 501 -9.14 -27.44 -16.98
C PHE A 501 -8.13 -26.30 -16.94
N GLN A 502 -7.81 -25.81 -15.74
CA GLN A 502 -6.87 -24.73 -15.54
C GLN A 502 -5.92 -25.09 -14.41
N VAL A 503 -4.63 -24.76 -14.53
CA VAL A 503 -3.61 -24.96 -13.52
C VAL A 503 -2.61 -23.81 -13.51
N ASN A 504 -2.23 -23.37 -12.29
CA ASN A 504 -1.14 -22.44 -12.09
C ASN A 504 -0.26 -22.98 -10.94
N ILE A 505 1.01 -23.23 -11.26
CA ILE A 505 2.01 -23.71 -10.32
C ILE A 505 3.19 -22.75 -10.38
N SER A 506 3.71 -22.34 -9.24
CA SER A 506 4.98 -21.64 -9.13
C SER A 506 5.82 -22.29 -8.04
N GLN A 507 7.12 -22.38 -8.27
CA GLN A 507 8.06 -22.96 -7.34
C GLN A 507 9.31 -22.12 -7.24
N SER A 508 9.68 -21.74 -6.03
CA SER A 508 10.98 -21.16 -5.74
C SER A 508 12.00 -22.28 -5.51
N LEU A 509 13.13 -22.20 -6.21
CA LEU A 509 14.27 -23.10 -6.06
C LEU A 509 15.40 -22.44 -5.25
N ASN A 510 15.06 -21.42 -4.44
CA ASN A 510 16.01 -20.61 -3.67
C ASN A 510 17.09 -19.98 -4.57
N GLU A 511 18.36 -20.25 -4.33
CA GLU A 511 19.47 -19.70 -5.12
C GLU A 511 19.48 -20.20 -6.59
N LEU A 512 18.82 -21.29 -6.89
CA LEU A 512 18.69 -21.81 -8.24
C LEU A 512 17.58 -21.13 -9.05
N GLY A 513 16.92 -20.12 -8.49
CA GLY A 513 15.89 -19.33 -9.17
C GLY A 513 14.47 -19.78 -8.93
N SER A 514 13.61 -19.59 -9.89
CA SER A 514 12.19 -19.97 -9.81
C SER A 514 11.67 -20.49 -11.14
N PHE A 515 10.70 -21.39 -11.06
CA PHE A 515 10.00 -21.81 -12.26
C PHE A 515 8.48 -21.71 -12.06
N TYR A 516 7.76 -21.54 -13.17
CA TYR A 516 6.30 -21.55 -13.16
C TYR A 516 5.73 -22.33 -14.35
N ILE A 517 4.54 -22.87 -14.14
CA ILE A 517 3.68 -23.46 -15.17
C ILE A 517 2.30 -22.82 -15.03
N SER A 518 1.78 -22.24 -16.10
CA SER A 518 0.42 -21.75 -16.19
C SER A 518 -0.22 -22.30 -17.45
N GLY A 519 -1.45 -22.75 -17.35
CA GLY A 519 -2.14 -23.21 -18.53
C GLY A 519 -3.59 -23.53 -18.31
N TYR A 520 -4.33 -23.53 -19.40
CA TYR A 520 -5.67 -24.06 -19.47
C TYR A 520 -5.91 -24.84 -20.76
N GLN A 521 -6.86 -25.72 -20.68
CA GLN A 521 -7.45 -26.42 -21.84
C GLN A 521 -8.96 -26.36 -21.73
N GLN A 522 -9.61 -26.04 -22.84
CA GLN A 522 -11.06 -25.93 -22.96
C GLN A 522 -11.54 -26.63 -24.23
N ASP A 523 -12.63 -27.34 -24.13
CA ASP A 523 -13.28 -27.97 -25.25
C ASP A 523 -14.79 -27.62 -25.25
N TYR A 524 -15.40 -27.81 -26.43
CA TYR A 524 -16.75 -27.35 -26.75
C TYR A 524 -17.63 -28.50 -27.23
N TRP A 525 -18.92 -28.39 -26.94
CA TRP A 525 -19.90 -29.31 -27.54
C TRP A 525 -20.07 -29.02 -29.02
N GLY A 526 -20.10 -30.07 -29.82
CA GLY A 526 -20.30 -29.94 -31.26
C GLY A 526 -19.09 -29.54 -32.11
N LEU A 527 -17.97 -29.15 -31.47
CA LEU A 527 -16.73 -28.77 -32.12
C LEU A 527 -15.63 -29.80 -31.83
N ALA A 528 -14.95 -30.26 -32.86
CA ALA A 528 -13.79 -31.14 -32.73
C ALA A 528 -12.54 -30.32 -32.38
N GLY A 529 -11.68 -30.87 -31.51
CA GLY A 529 -10.47 -30.19 -31.04
C GLY A 529 -10.67 -29.50 -29.71
N TYR A 530 -9.68 -28.72 -29.34
CA TYR A 530 -9.66 -27.99 -28.09
C TYR A 530 -8.89 -26.68 -28.22
N GLU A 531 -9.24 -25.75 -27.37
CA GLU A 531 -8.47 -24.54 -27.13
C GLU A 531 -7.50 -24.82 -25.96
N ARG A 532 -6.22 -24.51 -26.12
CA ARG A 532 -5.19 -24.75 -25.13
C ARG A 532 -4.18 -23.62 -25.14
N THR A 533 -3.84 -23.16 -23.95
CA THR A 533 -2.69 -22.28 -23.71
C THR A 533 -1.85 -22.87 -22.59
N VAL A 534 -0.55 -22.98 -22.81
CA VAL A 534 0.41 -23.44 -21.80
C VAL A 534 1.59 -22.48 -21.83
N SER A 535 1.98 -21.99 -20.67
CA SER A 535 3.19 -21.18 -20.45
C SER A 535 4.04 -21.83 -19.38
N VAL A 536 5.32 -22.01 -19.68
CA VAL A 536 6.32 -22.51 -18.73
C VAL A 536 7.48 -21.53 -18.73
N GLY A 537 7.91 -21.11 -17.54
CA GLY A 537 9.03 -20.19 -17.45
C GLY A 537 9.98 -20.59 -16.32
N TYR A 538 11.24 -20.33 -16.55
CA TYR A 538 12.31 -20.46 -15.58
C TYR A 538 13.10 -19.17 -15.52
N ASN A 539 13.31 -18.64 -14.32
CA ASN A 539 14.06 -17.42 -14.06
C ASN A 539 15.16 -17.71 -13.06
N GLN A 540 16.37 -17.25 -13.34
CA GLN A 540 17.50 -17.35 -12.44
C GLN A 540 18.31 -16.06 -12.44
N ASN A 541 18.74 -15.63 -11.26
CA ASN A 541 19.74 -14.59 -11.09
C ASN A 541 21.04 -15.25 -10.64
N TRP A 542 22.07 -15.17 -11.49
CA TRP A 542 23.41 -15.60 -11.13
C TRP A 542 24.26 -14.37 -10.89
N GLU A 543 24.60 -14.12 -9.63
CA GLU A 543 25.15 -12.86 -9.19
C GLU A 543 24.30 -11.67 -9.65
N ARG A 544 24.75 -10.93 -10.67
CA ARG A 544 24.09 -9.74 -11.23
C ARG A 544 23.50 -10.00 -12.63
N ILE A 545 23.69 -11.19 -13.19
CA ILE A 545 23.18 -11.55 -14.51
C ILE A 545 21.85 -12.29 -14.35
N ARG A 546 20.86 -11.87 -15.11
CA ARG A 546 19.54 -12.51 -15.12
C ARG A 546 19.39 -13.38 -16.35
N PHE A 547 18.94 -14.60 -16.15
CA PHE A 547 18.56 -15.55 -17.19
C PHE A 547 17.06 -15.82 -17.10
N MET A 548 16.42 -15.87 -18.26
CA MET A 548 15.00 -16.18 -18.38
C MET A 548 14.79 -17.12 -19.56
N LEU A 549 14.13 -18.24 -19.33
CA LEU A 549 13.71 -19.19 -20.35
C LEU A 549 12.18 -19.32 -20.31
N ASN A 550 11.51 -19.06 -21.41
CA ASN A 550 10.06 -19.19 -21.52
C ASN A 550 9.71 -20.10 -22.68
N TYR A 551 8.68 -20.92 -22.48
CA TYR A 551 8.01 -21.70 -23.50
C TYR A 551 6.53 -21.33 -23.46
N SER A 552 5.95 -21.07 -24.62
CA SER A 552 4.52 -20.85 -24.77
C SER A 552 3.97 -21.73 -25.89
N LEU A 553 2.77 -22.25 -25.66
CA LEU A 553 2.00 -23.05 -26.58
C LEU A 553 0.58 -22.49 -26.64
N THR A 554 0.12 -22.11 -27.81
CA THR A 554 -1.28 -21.73 -28.04
C THR A 554 -1.84 -22.57 -29.20
N GLN A 555 -3.04 -23.08 -28.99
CA GLN A 555 -3.76 -23.86 -29.99
C GLN A 555 -5.25 -23.56 -29.87
N THR A 556 -5.91 -23.40 -30.98
CA THR A 556 -7.39 -23.30 -31.06
C THR A 556 -7.95 -24.44 -31.88
N PRO A 557 -9.25 -24.76 -31.80
CA PRO A 557 -9.87 -25.79 -32.62
C PRO A 557 -9.75 -25.54 -34.13
N THR A 558 -9.65 -24.25 -34.50
CA THR A 558 -9.65 -23.81 -35.94
C THR A 558 -8.26 -23.41 -36.43
N SER A 559 -7.27 -23.24 -35.52
CA SER A 559 -5.93 -22.82 -35.92
C SER A 559 -4.88 -23.88 -35.63
N HIS A 560 -3.75 -23.78 -36.35
CA HIS A 560 -2.59 -24.60 -36.09
C HIS A 560 -1.95 -24.28 -34.73
N ARG A 561 -1.31 -25.25 -34.13
CA ARG A 561 -0.50 -25.14 -32.96
C ARG A 561 0.62 -24.11 -33.14
N ASP A 562 0.67 -23.12 -32.32
CA ASP A 562 1.72 -22.08 -32.25
C ASP A 562 2.60 -22.33 -31.03
N GLU A 563 3.88 -22.59 -31.26
CA GLU A 563 4.86 -22.86 -30.20
C GLU A 563 6.00 -21.87 -30.28
N GLN A 564 6.33 -21.30 -29.14
CA GLN A 564 7.41 -20.34 -29.03
C GLN A 564 8.33 -20.69 -27.85
N VAL A 565 9.63 -20.65 -28.08
CA VAL A 565 10.66 -20.71 -27.05
C VAL A 565 11.42 -19.40 -27.05
N SER A 566 11.62 -18.78 -25.89
CA SER A 566 12.39 -17.55 -25.75
C SER A 566 13.42 -17.71 -24.65
N PHE A 567 14.66 -17.36 -24.95
CA PHE A 567 15.76 -17.32 -23.99
C PHE A 567 16.32 -15.90 -23.91
N THR A 568 16.33 -15.30 -22.73
CA THR A 568 16.82 -13.93 -22.49
C THR A 568 17.95 -13.94 -21.48
N VAL A 569 18.98 -13.15 -21.74
CA VAL A 569 20.07 -12.82 -20.82
C VAL A 569 20.11 -11.31 -20.63
N SER A 570 20.10 -10.86 -19.38
CA SER A 570 20.23 -9.44 -19.03
C SER A 570 21.46 -9.22 -18.17
N ILE A 571 22.31 -8.29 -18.59
CA ILE A 571 23.60 -7.97 -17.96
C ILE A 571 23.57 -6.50 -17.53
N PRO A 572 23.79 -6.17 -16.24
CA PRO A 572 23.85 -4.78 -15.79
C PRO A 572 25.10 -4.08 -16.33
N LEU A 573 24.91 -2.84 -16.76
CA LEU A 573 25.98 -1.99 -17.33
C LEU A 573 26.47 -0.93 -16.34
N ASP A 574 26.14 -1.01 -15.05
CA ASP A 574 26.36 0.03 -14.04
C ASP A 574 27.79 0.60 -14.00
N LYS A 575 28.81 -0.20 -14.41
CA LYS A 575 30.21 0.25 -14.48
C LYS A 575 30.45 1.28 -15.58
N TRP A 576 29.63 1.30 -16.63
CA TRP A 576 29.78 2.15 -17.81
C TRP A 576 28.60 3.11 -17.98
N LEU A 577 27.41 2.64 -17.66
CA LEU A 577 26.15 3.38 -17.80
C LEU A 577 25.28 3.08 -16.58
N PRO A 578 25.19 4.02 -15.62
CA PRO A 578 24.37 3.83 -14.41
C PRO A 578 22.94 3.48 -14.75
N SER A 579 22.33 2.60 -13.94
CA SER A 579 20.93 2.17 -14.06
C SER A 579 20.56 1.59 -15.43
N ALA A 580 21.53 0.98 -16.15
CA ALA A 580 21.32 0.42 -17.48
C ALA A 580 21.61 -1.08 -17.55
N TRP A 581 20.92 -1.75 -18.49
CA TRP A 581 21.00 -3.18 -18.76
C TRP A 581 21.21 -3.44 -20.24
N ALA A 582 22.11 -4.36 -20.56
CA ALA A 582 22.20 -4.95 -21.89
C ALA A 582 21.40 -6.24 -21.91
N ASN A 583 20.55 -6.40 -22.91
CA ASN A 583 19.66 -7.54 -23.06
C ASN A 583 19.97 -8.26 -24.37
N TYR A 584 20.05 -9.58 -24.32
CA TYR A 584 20.04 -10.44 -25.50
C TYR A 584 18.89 -11.41 -25.39
N THR A 585 18.06 -11.49 -26.41
CA THR A 585 16.94 -12.45 -26.50
C THR A 585 17.03 -13.25 -27.78
N TYR A 586 16.95 -14.57 -27.65
CA TYR A 586 16.72 -15.50 -28.73
C TYR A 586 15.32 -16.01 -28.64
N THR A 587 14.57 -15.95 -29.74
CA THR A 587 13.20 -16.46 -29.85
C THR A 587 13.12 -17.41 -31.04
N ASP A 588 12.62 -18.63 -30.80
CA ASP A 588 12.33 -19.64 -31.82
C ASP A 588 10.82 -19.88 -31.87
N ASN A 589 10.21 -19.43 -32.96
CA ASN A 589 8.83 -19.68 -33.32
C ASN A 589 8.82 -20.97 -34.15
N ARG A 590 8.57 -22.12 -33.53
CA ARG A 590 8.61 -23.42 -34.21
C ARG A 590 7.79 -23.40 -35.47
N HIS A 591 8.40 -23.83 -36.60
CA HIS A 591 7.81 -23.87 -37.94
C HIS A 591 7.62 -22.51 -38.61
N ARG A 592 8.00 -21.37 -37.99
CA ARG A 592 7.88 -20.05 -38.62
C ARG A 592 9.22 -19.33 -38.77
N SER A 593 9.79 -18.86 -37.65
CA SER A 593 10.99 -18.01 -37.69
C SER A 593 11.81 -18.11 -36.44
N GLN A 594 13.07 -17.78 -36.55
CA GLN A 594 14.00 -17.57 -35.44
C GLN A 594 14.42 -16.11 -35.43
N GLN A 595 14.48 -15.52 -34.27
CA GLN A 595 14.81 -14.12 -34.08
C GLN A 595 15.88 -13.97 -32.98
N HIS A 596 16.82 -13.08 -33.24
CA HIS A 596 17.79 -12.61 -32.29
C HIS A 596 17.52 -11.14 -32.03
N LEU A 597 17.55 -10.72 -30.77
CA LEU A 597 17.36 -9.34 -30.38
C LEU A 597 18.48 -8.96 -29.41
N ILE A 598 19.07 -7.83 -29.65
CA ILE A 598 20.03 -7.15 -28.75
C ILE A 598 19.45 -5.81 -28.36
N GLY A 599 19.56 -5.42 -27.10
CA GLY A 599 19.03 -4.15 -26.63
C GLY A 599 19.78 -3.58 -25.44
N ILE A 600 19.56 -2.29 -25.26
CA ILE A 600 19.98 -1.56 -24.06
C ILE A 600 18.75 -0.84 -23.52
N SER A 601 18.49 -1.02 -22.23
CA SER A 601 17.42 -0.34 -21.52
C SER A 601 17.93 0.22 -20.20
N GLY A 602 17.31 1.29 -19.72
CA GLY A 602 17.70 1.88 -18.46
C GLY A 602 16.88 3.09 -18.07
N THR A 603 17.27 3.67 -16.93
CA THR A 603 16.75 4.96 -16.45
C THR A 603 17.85 6.02 -16.50
N ALA A 604 17.46 7.27 -16.59
CA ALA A 604 18.37 8.42 -16.64
C ALA A 604 17.74 9.65 -15.99
N LEU A 605 18.52 10.71 -15.83
CA LEU A 605 18.23 11.95 -15.13
C LEU A 605 18.27 11.81 -13.60
N GLN A 606 18.21 12.92 -12.90
CA GLN A 606 18.42 12.98 -11.45
C GLN A 606 17.40 12.17 -10.63
N ASP A 607 16.15 12.08 -11.11
CA ASP A 607 15.06 11.36 -10.44
C ASP A 607 14.79 9.97 -11.03
N ASP A 608 15.70 9.46 -11.90
CA ASP A 608 15.46 8.24 -12.69
C ASP A 608 14.15 8.29 -13.50
N ASN A 609 13.69 9.48 -13.86
CA ASN A 609 12.40 9.75 -14.46
C ASN A 609 12.39 9.74 -16.00
N LEU A 610 13.51 9.44 -16.65
CA LEU A 610 13.61 9.15 -18.07
C LEU A 610 13.90 7.66 -18.27
N ASN A 611 12.93 6.90 -18.76
CA ASN A 611 13.10 5.52 -19.17
C ASN A 611 13.42 5.46 -20.65
N TYR A 612 14.43 4.69 -21.05
CA TYR A 612 14.78 4.50 -22.45
C TYR A 612 15.00 3.03 -22.78
N ASN A 613 14.71 2.68 -24.04
CA ASN A 613 14.93 1.35 -24.60
C ASN A 613 15.35 1.47 -26.07
N LEU A 614 16.45 0.83 -26.42
CA LEU A 614 16.97 0.73 -27.79
C LEU A 614 17.16 -0.74 -28.10
N GLN A 615 16.61 -1.19 -29.22
CA GLN A 615 16.66 -2.59 -29.63
C GLN A 615 16.93 -2.72 -31.12
N GLN A 616 17.70 -3.76 -31.43
CA GLN A 616 17.92 -4.23 -32.80
C GLN A 616 17.67 -5.72 -32.87
N SER A 617 16.91 -6.16 -33.83
CA SER A 617 16.69 -7.58 -34.05
C SER A 617 16.89 -7.98 -35.49
N TRP A 618 17.19 -9.26 -35.67
CA TRP A 618 17.29 -9.89 -36.99
C TRP A 618 16.74 -11.31 -36.92
N GLY A 619 16.17 -11.76 -38.01
CA GLY A 619 15.56 -13.07 -38.07
C GLY A 619 15.59 -13.69 -39.43
N ASN A 620 15.30 -15.00 -39.48
CA ASN A 620 15.18 -15.77 -40.73
C ASN A 620 13.74 -15.77 -41.29
N ASN A 621 13.52 -16.50 -42.36
CA ASN A 621 12.20 -16.75 -42.99
C ASN A 621 11.39 -15.47 -43.26
N GLY A 622 12.04 -14.40 -43.76
CA GLY A 622 11.40 -13.16 -44.16
C GLY A 622 11.17 -12.14 -43.06
N MET A 623 11.55 -12.42 -41.83
CA MET A 623 11.49 -11.41 -40.75
C MET A 623 12.46 -10.24 -40.97
N GLY A 624 13.64 -10.52 -41.57
CA GLY A 624 14.62 -9.48 -41.84
C GLY A 624 15.20 -8.81 -40.62
N GLU A 625 15.58 -7.56 -40.82
CA GLU A 625 16.11 -6.69 -39.73
C GLU A 625 15.04 -5.71 -39.27
N ASN A 626 14.89 -5.53 -37.95
CA ASN A 626 14.05 -4.50 -37.42
C ASN A 626 14.69 -3.88 -36.18
N GLY A 627 14.37 -2.62 -35.92
CA GLY A 627 14.87 -1.92 -34.75
C GLY A 627 13.85 -0.99 -34.15
N SER A 628 14.02 -0.73 -32.86
CA SER A 628 13.16 0.17 -32.12
C SER A 628 13.94 1.03 -31.15
N MET A 629 13.49 2.26 -30.98
CA MET A 629 13.98 3.20 -30.00
C MET A 629 12.76 3.84 -29.33
N ASN A 630 12.69 3.79 -28.02
CA ASN A 630 11.62 4.39 -27.25
C ASN A 630 12.20 5.11 -26.03
N ALA A 631 11.65 6.27 -25.71
CA ALA A 631 11.96 7.01 -24.51
C ALA A 631 10.69 7.57 -23.88
N THR A 632 10.60 7.50 -22.56
CA THR A 632 9.48 8.03 -21.76
C THR A 632 10.02 8.87 -20.64
N TRP A 633 9.65 10.13 -20.62
CA TRP A 633 9.92 11.04 -19.54
C TRP A 633 8.68 11.23 -18.66
N GLN A 634 8.89 11.22 -17.33
CA GLN A 634 7.85 11.44 -16.31
C GLN A 634 8.19 12.69 -15.50
N GLY A 635 7.29 13.67 -15.51
CA GLY A 635 7.41 14.89 -14.70
C GLY A 635 6.19 15.07 -13.80
N SER A 636 6.18 16.10 -12.95
CA SER A 636 5.07 16.39 -12.03
C SER A 636 3.74 16.55 -12.75
N PHE A 637 3.76 17.04 -13.99
CA PHE A 637 2.56 17.43 -14.75
C PHE A 637 2.06 16.38 -15.74
N GLY A 638 2.77 15.26 -15.87
CA GLY A 638 2.42 14.23 -16.82
C GLY A 638 3.61 13.42 -17.30
N SER A 639 3.38 12.54 -18.27
CA SER A 639 4.42 11.78 -18.95
C SER A 639 4.31 11.93 -20.46
N VAL A 640 5.48 11.99 -21.11
CA VAL A 640 5.62 12.07 -22.57
C VAL A 640 6.49 10.93 -23.04
N SER A 641 6.03 10.21 -24.05
CA SER A 641 6.83 9.15 -24.71
C SER A 641 6.96 9.42 -26.19
N GLY A 642 8.11 9.09 -26.74
CA GLY A 642 8.35 9.09 -28.18
C GLY A 642 9.13 7.86 -28.60
N GLY A 643 8.83 7.33 -29.77
CA GLY A 643 9.52 6.16 -30.28
C GLY A 643 9.59 6.15 -31.80
N TYR A 644 10.56 5.41 -32.28
CA TYR A 644 10.78 5.14 -33.70
C TYR A 644 11.03 3.65 -33.89
N ASN A 645 10.26 3.05 -34.76
CA ASN A 645 10.39 1.64 -35.14
C ASN A 645 10.63 1.55 -36.66
N TYR A 646 11.44 0.61 -37.07
CA TYR A 646 11.60 0.30 -38.48
C TYR A 646 11.71 -1.20 -38.71
N ASP A 647 11.24 -1.63 -39.81
CA ASP A 647 11.46 -2.94 -40.40
C ASP A 647 11.76 -2.84 -41.91
N ASN A 648 11.86 -3.96 -42.62
CA ASN A 648 12.15 -3.99 -44.05
C ASN A 648 11.10 -3.29 -44.92
N ASN A 649 9.83 -3.23 -44.44
CA ASN A 649 8.70 -2.77 -45.21
C ASN A 649 8.05 -1.49 -44.67
N SER A 650 8.38 -1.12 -43.44
CA SER A 650 7.74 0.00 -42.75
C SER A 650 8.68 0.81 -41.87
N ARG A 651 8.30 2.07 -41.64
CA ARG A 651 8.89 2.97 -40.67
C ARG A 651 7.79 3.66 -39.91
N GLN A 652 7.86 3.60 -38.58
CA GLN A 652 6.82 4.13 -37.73
C GLN A 652 7.39 5.07 -36.69
N VAL A 653 6.79 6.23 -36.56
CA VAL A 653 6.96 7.12 -35.40
C VAL A 653 5.74 6.94 -34.50
N ASN A 654 5.96 6.70 -33.21
CA ASN A 654 4.91 6.66 -32.19
C ASN A 654 5.15 7.74 -31.15
N TYR A 655 4.07 8.20 -30.53
CA TYR A 655 4.08 9.20 -29.49
C TYR A 655 2.94 8.97 -28.51
N LYS A 656 3.18 9.33 -27.25
CA LYS A 656 2.22 9.18 -26.16
C LYS A 656 2.31 10.38 -25.23
N LEU A 657 1.15 10.86 -24.79
CA LEU A 657 1.01 11.87 -23.76
C LEU A 657 0.00 11.37 -22.74
N GLN A 658 0.35 11.40 -21.45
CA GLN A 658 -0.52 10.98 -20.36
C GLN A 658 -0.41 11.97 -19.21
N GLY A 659 -1.54 12.24 -18.56
CA GLY A 659 -1.57 13.09 -17.41
C GLY A 659 -2.96 13.19 -16.81
N GLY A 660 -3.10 14.14 -15.88
CA GLY A 660 -4.36 14.46 -15.26
C GLY A 660 -4.46 15.90 -14.83
N ILE A 661 -5.69 16.35 -14.62
CA ILE A 661 -6.02 17.69 -14.14
C ILE A 661 -7.02 17.53 -13.00
N ILE A 662 -6.72 18.13 -11.85
CA ILE A 662 -7.65 18.23 -10.71
C ILE A 662 -8.04 19.68 -10.56
N GLY A 663 -9.34 19.99 -10.70
CA GLY A 663 -9.93 21.26 -10.34
C GLY A 663 -10.40 21.21 -8.88
N HIS A 664 -9.94 22.15 -8.05
CA HIS A 664 -10.25 22.24 -6.63
C HIS A 664 -10.41 23.71 -6.21
N ALA A 665 -10.71 23.96 -4.93
CA ALA A 665 -10.97 25.33 -4.45
C ALA A 665 -9.78 26.30 -4.64
N GLY A 666 -8.54 25.78 -4.62
CA GLY A 666 -7.31 26.55 -4.87
C GLY A 666 -6.94 26.73 -6.35
N GLY A 667 -7.71 26.15 -7.31
CA GLY A 667 -7.42 26.27 -8.74
C GLY A 667 -7.36 24.92 -9.47
N PHE A 668 -6.36 24.78 -10.34
CA PHE A 668 -6.13 23.55 -11.12
C PHE A 668 -4.72 23.04 -10.88
N THR A 669 -4.59 21.77 -10.53
CA THR A 669 -3.29 21.11 -10.39
C THR A 669 -3.16 20.00 -11.43
N LEU A 670 -2.00 19.96 -12.10
CA LEU A 670 -1.67 18.91 -13.05
C LEU A 670 -1.07 17.70 -12.33
N ALA A 671 -1.26 16.50 -12.90
CA ALA A 671 -0.82 15.25 -12.32
C ALA A 671 -0.19 14.33 -13.38
N GLN A 672 0.69 13.44 -12.97
CA GLN A 672 1.24 12.38 -13.84
C GLN A 672 0.17 11.43 -14.37
N SER A 673 -0.79 11.10 -13.53
CA SER A 673 -1.96 10.28 -13.85
C SER A 673 -3.02 10.47 -12.77
N LEU A 674 -4.26 10.14 -13.08
CA LEU A 674 -5.38 10.15 -12.13
C LEU A 674 -6.01 8.76 -12.06
N PRO A 675 -5.52 7.87 -11.20
CA PRO A 675 -6.23 6.64 -10.84
C PRO A 675 -7.46 6.97 -9.99
N GLU A 676 -8.13 5.94 -9.49
CA GLU A 676 -9.40 6.06 -8.78
C GLU A 676 -9.33 6.97 -7.54
N THR A 677 -8.28 6.81 -6.72
CA THR A 677 -8.11 7.53 -5.43
C THR A 677 -6.77 8.25 -5.41
N VAL A 678 -6.78 9.53 -5.10
CA VAL A 678 -5.60 10.40 -5.14
C VAL A 678 -5.53 11.31 -3.92
N THR A 679 -4.34 11.82 -3.61
CA THR A 679 -4.13 12.84 -2.59
C THR A 679 -3.60 14.11 -3.24
N LEU A 680 -4.27 15.24 -2.98
CA LEU A 680 -3.77 16.57 -3.29
C LEU A 680 -2.92 17.06 -2.12
N VAL A 681 -1.68 17.40 -2.40
CA VAL A 681 -0.79 18.08 -1.46
C VAL A 681 -1.01 19.57 -1.60
N ASP A 682 -1.05 20.26 -0.47
CA ASP A 682 -1.09 21.72 -0.36
C ASP A 682 0.01 22.14 0.60
N ALA A 683 1.08 22.72 0.08
CA ALA A 683 2.27 23.10 0.83
C ALA A 683 2.38 24.63 0.99
N ASP A 684 1.26 25.31 1.14
CA ASP A 684 1.15 26.72 1.53
C ASP A 684 2.12 27.64 0.74
N ASP A 685 1.99 27.66 -0.60
CA ASP A 685 2.85 28.40 -1.54
C ASP A 685 4.34 27.99 -1.54
N GLY A 686 4.67 26.79 -1.05
CA GLY A 686 6.03 26.21 -1.11
C GLY A 686 6.29 25.52 -2.46
N PRO A 687 6.99 26.14 -3.42
CA PRO A 687 7.26 25.55 -4.73
C PRO A 687 8.44 24.55 -4.69
N ASP A 688 8.49 23.66 -5.68
CA ASP A 688 9.61 22.76 -5.95
C ASP A 688 9.99 21.83 -4.78
N ILE A 689 9.01 21.47 -3.94
CA ILE A 689 9.21 20.53 -2.85
C ILE A 689 8.97 19.12 -3.38
N LYS A 690 9.95 18.24 -3.22
CA LYS A 690 9.84 16.85 -3.65
C LYS A 690 8.85 16.08 -2.79
N VAL A 691 7.94 15.35 -3.44
CA VAL A 691 7.11 14.34 -2.80
C VAL A 691 7.87 13.03 -2.75
N GLU A 692 8.14 12.54 -1.54
CA GLU A 692 8.80 11.24 -1.37
C GLU A 692 7.91 10.08 -1.86
N ASN A 693 8.55 9.00 -2.27
CA ASN A 693 7.88 7.81 -2.82
C ASN A 693 7.10 8.06 -4.14
N SER A 694 7.34 9.20 -4.79
CA SER A 694 6.75 9.54 -6.09
C SER A 694 7.85 10.03 -7.04
N THR A 695 8.12 9.27 -8.10
CA THR A 695 9.19 9.58 -9.06
C THR A 695 8.90 10.87 -9.82
N GLY A 696 9.76 11.88 -9.68
CA GLY A 696 9.68 13.14 -10.42
C GLY A 696 8.46 14.00 -10.07
N VAL A 697 7.86 13.85 -8.88
CA VAL A 697 6.73 14.66 -8.40
C VAL A 697 7.24 15.73 -7.45
N TYR A 698 6.96 16.99 -7.80
CA TYR A 698 7.28 18.18 -7.02
C TYR A 698 6.05 19.08 -6.94
N THR A 699 5.97 19.91 -5.90
CA THR A 699 4.95 20.94 -5.80
C THR A 699 5.12 21.99 -6.91
N ASP A 700 4.01 22.48 -7.43
CA ASP A 700 4.00 23.55 -8.43
C ASP A 700 4.29 24.93 -7.82
N SER A 701 4.20 26.00 -8.62
CA SER A 701 4.46 27.37 -8.18
C SER A 701 3.49 27.89 -7.11
N TYR A 702 2.39 27.19 -6.87
CA TYR A 702 1.38 27.49 -5.84
C TYR A 702 1.45 26.51 -4.66
N GLY A 703 2.46 25.66 -4.61
CA GLY A 703 2.62 24.64 -3.55
C GLY A 703 1.78 23.40 -3.71
N TYR A 704 1.08 23.18 -4.84
CA TYR A 704 0.26 22.01 -5.05
C TYR A 704 1.00 20.89 -5.77
N ALA A 705 0.72 19.65 -5.36
CA ALA A 705 1.15 18.43 -6.06
C ALA A 705 0.09 17.34 -5.95
N VAL A 706 0.07 16.40 -6.88
CA VAL A 706 -0.84 15.25 -6.83
C VAL A 706 -0.05 13.98 -6.63
N ILE A 707 -0.44 13.22 -5.59
CA ILE A 707 0.04 11.85 -5.36
C ILE A 707 -0.94 10.90 -6.03
N PRO A 708 -0.51 10.17 -7.08
CA PRO A 708 -1.44 9.43 -7.91
C PRO A 708 -1.96 8.14 -7.30
N TYR A 709 -1.36 7.63 -6.22
CA TYR A 709 -1.73 6.34 -5.65
C TYR A 709 -1.95 6.45 -4.15
N ALA A 710 -3.21 6.57 -3.75
CA ALA A 710 -3.62 6.47 -2.37
C ALA A 710 -4.45 5.20 -2.16
N SER A 711 -4.08 4.42 -1.15
CA SER A 711 -4.81 3.19 -0.81
C SER A 711 -6.10 3.53 -0.08
N PRO A 712 -7.27 3.19 -0.62
CA PRO A 712 -8.54 3.50 0.03
C PRO A 712 -8.69 2.73 1.35
N TYR A 713 -9.32 3.38 2.34
CA TYR A 713 -9.58 2.84 3.68
C TYR A 713 -8.33 2.44 4.48
N ARG A 714 -7.17 3.01 4.13
CA ARG A 714 -5.87 2.77 4.76
C ARG A 714 -5.19 4.09 5.09
N THR A 715 -4.34 4.06 6.10
CA THR A 715 -3.46 5.18 6.39
C THR A 715 -2.39 5.30 5.30
N ASN A 716 -2.36 6.45 4.64
CA ASN A 716 -1.34 6.80 3.66
C ASN A 716 -0.47 7.90 4.26
N ASN A 717 0.85 7.67 4.32
CA ASN A 717 1.81 8.65 4.79
C ASN A 717 2.27 9.50 3.59
N ILE A 718 2.03 10.79 3.68
CA ILE A 718 2.45 11.78 2.70
C ILE A 718 3.69 12.46 3.26
N ILE A 719 4.80 12.36 2.55
CA ILE A 719 6.12 12.83 3.02
C ILE A 719 6.65 13.84 2.01
N LEU A 720 6.98 15.03 2.49
CA LEU A 720 7.62 16.08 1.71
C LEU A 720 9.10 16.21 2.08
N ASN A 721 9.96 16.36 1.08
CA ASN A 721 11.40 16.55 1.24
C ASN A 721 11.80 17.93 0.79
N THR A 722 12.17 18.79 1.75
CA THR A 722 12.62 20.18 1.48
C THR A 722 14.08 20.27 1.05
N ALA A 723 14.80 19.17 0.96
CA ALA A 723 16.19 19.18 0.47
C ALA A 723 16.30 19.62 -1.01
N SER A 724 15.21 19.46 -1.78
CA SER A 724 15.10 19.92 -3.17
C SER A 724 15.04 21.46 -3.27
N ASN A 725 14.46 22.13 -2.26
CA ASN A 725 14.36 23.57 -2.19
C ASN A 725 14.82 24.09 -0.82
N PRO A 726 16.08 24.57 -0.69
CA PRO A 726 16.61 25.09 0.58
C PRO A 726 15.91 26.36 1.09
N GLN A 727 15.13 27.03 0.24
CA GLN A 727 14.37 28.23 0.60
C GLN A 727 13.00 27.92 1.20
N VAL A 728 12.65 26.65 1.33
CA VAL A 728 11.39 26.23 1.94
C VAL A 728 11.68 25.38 3.17
N ASP A 729 10.97 25.64 4.24
CA ASP A 729 10.99 24.86 5.46
C ASP A 729 9.59 24.38 5.79
N ILE A 730 9.46 23.13 6.25
CA ILE A 730 8.18 22.51 6.63
C ILE A 730 8.32 21.99 8.06
N GLU A 731 7.47 22.45 8.95
CA GLU A 731 7.53 22.08 10.37
C GLU A 731 7.20 20.60 10.58
N GLU A 732 6.16 20.11 9.93
CA GLU A 732 5.73 18.71 9.95
C GLU A 732 5.76 18.13 8.54
N PRO A 733 6.87 17.50 8.11
CA PRO A 733 7.01 17.02 6.73
C PRO A 733 6.24 15.73 6.44
N VAL A 734 5.52 15.16 7.43
CA VAL A 734 4.74 13.94 7.30
C VAL A 734 3.29 14.21 7.69
N LYS A 735 2.36 13.91 6.79
CA LYS A 735 0.91 13.93 7.06
C LYS A 735 0.29 12.58 6.73
N GLN A 736 -0.76 12.24 7.46
CA GLN A 736 -1.51 11.01 7.25
C GLN A 736 -2.89 11.31 6.71
N VAL A 737 -3.30 10.57 5.68
CA VAL A 737 -4.66 10.64 5.13
C VAL A 737 -5.25 9.23 5.01
N ILE A 738 -6.55 9.12 5.17
CA ILE A 738 -7.28 7.84 5.11
C ILE A 738 -8.43 7.99 4.10
N PRO A 739 -8.17 7.93 2.79
CA PRO A 739 -9.18 8.20 1.78
C PRO A 739 -10.26 7.13 1.73
N SER A 740 -11.50 7.53 1.50
CA SER A 740 -12.54 6.66 0.93
C SER A 740 -12.21 6.35 -0.53
N ARG A 741 -12.76 5.28 -1.09
CA ARG A 741 -12.56 4.94 -2.51
C ARG A 741 -13.01 6.08 -3.43
N GLY A 742 -12.18 6.42 -4.39
CA GLY A 742 -12.44 7.49 -5.36
C GLY A 742 -12.35 8.91 -4.78
N ALA A 743 -11.90 9.09 -3.54
CA ALA A 743 -11.71 10.39 -2.93
C ALA A 743 -10.49 11.14 -3.50
N VAL A 744 -10.57 12.46 -3.44
CA VAL A 744 -9.44 13.37 -3.55
C VAL A 744 -9.21 13.93 -2.14
N THR A 745 -8.31 13.33 -1.38
CA THR A 745 -7.98 13.80 -0.04
C THR A 745 -7.01 14.97 -0.10
N LEU A 746 -7.06 15.86 0.88
CA LEU A 746 -6.18 17.04 0.96
C LEU A 746 -5.18 16.84 2.11
N ALA A 747 -3.89 16.89 1.79
CA ALA A 747 -2.81 16.89 2.76
C ALA A 747 -2.19 18.30 2.83
N THR A 748 -2.54 19.08 3.87
CA THR A 748 -2.07 20.44 4.05
C THR A 748 -0.82 20.47 4.91
N PHE A 749 0.21 21.15 4.45
CA PHE A 749 1.48 21.37 5.11
C PHE A 749 1.71 22.85 5.30
N SER A 750 2.08 23.27 6.50
CA SER A 750 2.52 24.64 6.76
C SER A 750 3.95 24.80 6.27
N ALA A 751 4.13 25.42 5.12
CA ALA A 751 5.42 25.73 4.55
C ALA A 751 5.79 27.19 4.83
N ARG A 752 7.08 27.43 5.00
CA ARG A 752 7.65 28.77 5.13
C ARG A 752 8.65 29.00 4.01
N THR A 753 8.43 30.01 3.24
CA THR A 753 9.34 30.43 2.19
C THR A 753 10.30 31.49 2.72
N GLY A 754 11.61 31.28 2.51
CA GLY A 754 12.68 32.15 2.96
C GLY A 754 13.96 31.37 3.25
N ILE A 755 15.06 32.09 3.56
CA ILE A 755 16.32 31.41 3.87
C ILE A 755 16.37 30.89 5.31
N ARG A 756 17.22 29.92 5.53
CA ARG A 756 17.57 29.40 6.85
C ARG A 756 18.77 30.21 7.38
N VAL A 757 18.65 30.72 8.59
CA VAL A 757 19.64 31.64 9.18
C VAL A 757 20.07 31.13 10.54
N LEU A 758 21.38 31.02 10.77
CA LEU A 758 21.97 30.97 12.10
C LEU A 758 22.34 32.40 12.51
N LEU A 759 21.50 33.03 13.34
CA LEU A 759 21.62 34.42 13.72
C LEU A 759 22.26 34.57 15.09
N THR A 760 23.37 35.32 15.18
CA THR A 760 23.96 35.72 16.45
C THR A 760 23.37 37.05 16.89
N LEU A 761 22.64 37.03 18.00
CA LEU A 761 21.95 38.20 18.56
C LEU A 761 22.78 38.85 19.68
N GLN A 762 23.03 40.17 19.58
CA GLN A 762 23.71 40.95 20.58
C GLN A 762 22.81 42.09 21.08
N HIS A 763 22.74 42.34 22.38
CA HIS A 763 22.03 43.42 22.98
C HIS A 763 22.97 44.25 23.88
N ASN A 764 23.12 45.54 23.63
CA ASN A 764 24.04 46.45 24.30
C ASN A 764 25.49 45.92 24.42
N GLY A 765 26.02 45.31 23.34
CA GLY A 765 27.35 44.75 23.22
C GLY A 765 27.55 43.41 23.94
N ASN A 766 26.54 42.81 24.55
CA ASN A 766 26.56 41.47 25.11
C ASN A 766 25.67 40.52 24.31
N ASN A 767 25.99 39.23 24.34
CA ASN A 767 25.13 38.20 23.71
C ASN A 767 23.77 38.13 24.41
N VAL A 768 22.72 37.94 23.69
CA VAL A 768 21.38 37.66 24.24
C VAL A 768 21.45 36.42 25.15
N PRO A 769 20.78 36.41 26.29
CA PRO A 769 20.85 35.30 27.22
C PRO A 769 20.38 33.97 26.66
N PHE A 770 21.03 32.89 27.07
CA PHE A 770 20.59 31.54 26.79
C PHE A 770 19.15 31.31 27.27
N GLY A 771 18.34 30.61 26.46
CA GLY A 771 16.94 30.34 26.78
C GLY A 771 15.95 31.46 26.42
N ALA A 772 16.44 32.60 25.89
CA ALA A 772 15.56 33.63 25.34
C ALA A 772 14.74 33.05 24.14
N LEU A 773 13.51 33.51 23.98
CA LEU A 773 12.66 33.18 22.86
C LEU A 773 12.84 34.23 21.78
N ALA A 774 13.15 33.80 20.57
CA ALA A 774 13.29 34.65 19.37
C ALA A 774 12.26 34.24 18.32
N ALA A 775 11.42 35.17 17.86
CA ALA A 775 10.39 34.94 16.86
C ALA A 775 10.43 36.01 15.77
N LEU A 776 10.13 35.62 14.53
CA LEU A 776 9.91 36.60 13.46
C LEU A 776 8.66 37.44 13.78
N ALA A 777 8.75 38.75 13.66
CA ALA A 777 7.63 39.66 13.89
C ALA A 777 6.59 39.52 12.78
N GLY A 778 5.39 39.00 13.11
CA GLY A 778 4.29 38.80 12.16
C GLY A 778 2.99 38.45 12.88
N GLU A 779 1.93 38.12 12.14
CA GLU A 779 0.60 37.84 12.70
C GLU A 779 0.52 36.61 13.61
N ASN A 780 1.54 35.71 13.55
CA ASN A 780 1.57 34.44 14.28
C ASN A 780 2.80 34.27 15.21
N GLU A 781 3.15 35.34 15.96
CA GLU A 781 4.36 35.37 16.83
C GLU A 781 4.51 34.16 17.79
N LYS A 782 3.42 33.55 18.22
CA LYS A 782 3.45 32.44 19.19
C LYS A 782 3.86 31.09 18.61
N ASN A 783 3.71 30.89 17.30
CA ASN A 783 3.91 29.57 16.69
C ASN A 783 5.34 29.34 16.18
N TYR A 784 6.19 30.37 16.15
CA TYR A 784 7.46 30.34 15.45
C TYR A 784 8.65 30.84 16.28
N ALA A 785 8.57 30.68 17.60
CA ALA A 785 9.65 31.07 18.47
C ALA A 785 10.73 29.96 18.55
N SER A 786 11.96 30.34 18.26
CA SER A 786 13.16 29.52 18.49
C SER A 786 13.85 29.93 19.77
N ILE A 787 14.52 28.98 20.44
CA ILE A 787 15.26 29.23 21.66
C ILE A 787 16.68 29.71 21.29
N VAL A 788 17.10 30.83 21.90
CA VAL A 788 18.49 31.31 21.78
C VAL A 788 19.40 30.35 22.57
N GLY A 789 20.37 29.81 21.86
CA GLY A 789 21.39 28.92 22.40
C GLY A 789 22.59 29.68 22.98
N ASP A 790 23.71 28.92 23.14
CA ASP A 790 24.96 29.47 23.60
C ASP A 790 25.45 30.63 22.71
N ASN A 791 26.15 31.58 23.31
CA ASN A 791 26.72 32.74 22.59
C ASN A 791 25.70 33.62 21.85
N GLY A 792 24.42 33.57 22.23
CA GLY A 792 23.37 34.39 21.62
C GLY A 792 22.95 33.88 20.23
N GLN A 793 23.23 32.65 19.89
CA GLN A 793 22.91 32.08 18.60
C GLN A 793 21.47 31.53 18.55
N VAL A 794 20.74 31.82 17.48
CA VAL A 794 19.41 31.28 17.24
C VAL A 794 19.30 30.83 15.80
N TYR A 795 18.70 29.67 15.58
CA TYR A 795 18.38 29.15 14.25
C TYR A 795 16.94 29.54 13.89
N LEU A 796 16.82 30.24 12.75
CA LEU A 796 15.54 30.71 12.22
C LEU A 796 15.36 30.23 10.80
N THR A 797 14.14 29.90 10.42
CA THR A 797 13.75 29.46 9.07
C THR A 797 12.69 30.39 8.50
N GLY A 798 12.57 30.44 7.16
CA GLY A 798 11.61 31.29 6.49
C GLY A 798 11.94 32.79 6.60
N VAL A 799 13.21 33.14 6.67
CA VAL A 799 13.67 34.51 6.87
C VAL A 799 13.82 35.23 5.52
N SER A 800 13.23 36.42 5.43
CA SER A 800 13.35 37.33 4.30
C SER A 800 14.18 38.58 4.65
N ALA A 801 14.75 39.22 3.62
CA ALA A 801 15.53 40.42 3.83
C ALA A 801 14.66 41.56 4.41
N GLY A 802 15.11 42.11 5.54
CA GLY A 802 14.39 43.18 6.24
C GLY A 802 13.43 42.74 7.32
N ASP A 803 13.28 41.41 7.52
CA ASP A 803 12.46 40.88 8.61
C ASP A 803 12.97 41.34 9.97
N ARG A 804 12.07 41.39 10.93
CA ARG A 804 12.38 41.72 12.31
C ARG A 804 12.22 40.49 13.19
N VAL A 805 13.20 40.30 14.10
CA VAL A 805 13.16 39.24 15.10
C VAL A 805 12.86 39.87 16.46
N MET A 806 11.77 39.49 17.08
CA MET A 806 11.45 39.84 18.46
C MET A 806 12.10 38.82 19.38
N VAL A 807 12.82 39.31 20.39
CA VAL A 807 13.53 38.47 21.34
C VAL A 807 13.07 38.81 22.75
N LYS A 808 12.70 37.76 23.52
CA LYS A 808 12.17 37.92 24.88
C LYS A 808 12.87 36.94 25.82
N TRP A 809 13.42 37.46 26.95
CA TRP A 809 14.04 36.63 28.01
C TRP A 809 13.46 36.94 29.38
N GLY A 810 12.33 37.64 29.45
CA GLY A 810 11.60 37.93 30.68
C GLY A 810 10.36 38.76 30.37
N GLU A 811 9.63 39.17 31.43
CA GLU A 811 8.36 39.90 31.27
C GLU A 811 8.50 41.42 31.27
N LYS A 812 9.66 41.95 31.72
CA LYS A 812 9.89 43.39 31.79
C LYS A 812 10.23 43.95 30.39
N ALA A 813 9.88 45.20 30.10
CA ALA A 813 10.24 45.89 28.89
C ALA A 813 11.77 45.95 28.63
N THR A 814 12.59 45.83 29.65
CA THR A 814 14.05 45.75 29.56
C THR A 814 14.56 44.34 29.30
N GLN A 815 13.68 43.31 29.22
CA GLN A 815 14.00 41.92 28.99
C GLN A 815 13.47 41.46 27.63
N GLN A 816 13.33 42.41 26.70
CA GLN A 816 12.96 42.17 25.33
C GLN A 816 13.66 43.16 24.39
N CYS A 817 13.89 42.77 23.17
CA CYS A 817 14.48 43.61 22.13
C CYS A 817 14.02 43.17 20.75
N THR A 818 14.29 43.99 19.73
CA THR A 818 13.98 43.67 18.33
C THR A 818 15.22 43.84 17.50
N ALA A 819 15.56 42.83 16.70
CA ALA A 819 16.65 42.89 15.74
C ALA A 819 16.11 42.89 14.31
N GLN A 820 16.69 43.68 13.39
CA GLN A 820 16.37 43.68 11.99
C GLN A 820 17.40 42.83 11.23
N ILE A 821 16.96 41.90 10.41
CA ILE A 821 17.85 40.99 9.66
C ILE A 821 18.23 41.67 8.34
N ALA A 822 19.53 41.87 8.15
CA ALA A 822 20.12 42.27 6.89
C ALA A 822 20.77 41.06 6.25
N ILE A 823 20.25 40.61 5.10
CA ILE A 823 20.81 39.51 4.34
C ILE A 823 21.66 40.06 3.22
N PRO A 824 22.99 39.83 3.23
CA PRO A 824 23.88 40.18 2.12
C PRO A 824 23.49 39.42 0.86
N ALA A 825 23.69 40.09 -0.32
CA ALA A 825 23.26 39.49 -1.59
C ALA A 825 24.03 38.20 -1.95
N ASP A 826 25.22 38.02 -1.43
CA ASP A 826 26.04 36.79 -1.57
C ASP A 826 25.57 35.64 -0.71
N GLU A 827 24.86 35.88 0.36
CA GLU A 827 24.24 34.87 1.22
C GLU A 827 22.89 34.37 0.67
N LEU A 828 22.25 35.10 -0.25
CA LEU A 828 20.98 34.69 -0.89
C LEU A 828 21.16 33.60 -1.95
N THR A 829 22.39 33.38 -2.43
CA THR A 829 22.65 32.41 -3.49
C THR A 829 23.52 31.27 -2.97
N ASN A 830 22.93 30.03 -2.94
CA ASN A 830 23.63 28.74 -2.80
C ASN A 830 24.12 28.27 -1.43
N LYS A 831 23.74 28.90 -0.31
CA LYS A 831 24.03 28.33 1.01
C LYS A 831 22.78 27.70 1.65
N ALA A 832 22.92 26.50 2.17
CA ALA A 832 21.85 25.81 2.90
C ALA A 832 21.44 26.56 4.19
N VAL A 833 22.37 27.30 4.82
CA VAL A 833 22.15 28.11 6.02
C VAL A 833 23.04 29.35 5.92
N ALA A 834 22.44 30.54 6.05
CA ALA A 834 23.18 31.80 6.15
C ALA A 834 23.63 32.02 7.62
N ILE A 835 24.88 32.45 7.82
CA ILE A 835 25.41 32.80 9.16
C ILE A 835 25.47 34.33 9.27
N LEU A 836 24.61 34.90 10.10
CA LEU A 836 24.43 36.34 10.25
C LEU A 836 24.59 36.78 11.71
N ALA A 837 24.84 38.06 11.90
CA ALA A 837 24.80 38.72 13.20
C ALA A 837 23.91 39.97 13.15
N ALA A 838 23.13 40.19 14.21
CA ALA A 838 22.29 41.37 14.32
C ALA A 838 22.31 41.95 15.72
N GLU A 839 22.28 43.28 15.78
CA GLU A 839 22.12 44.00 17.02
C GLU A 839 20.64 44.14 17.37
N CYS A 840 20.28 43.65 18.54
CA CYS A 840 18.94 43.66 19.09
C CYS A 840 18.75 44.93 19.94
N LYS A 841 17.85 45.83 19.52
CA LYS A 841 17.61 47.16 20.14
C LYS A 841 16.29 47.19 20.90
#